data_7ce2615cb1652ca5f24c5792c3dbedbc
#
_entry.id   7ce2615cb1652ca5f24c5792c3dbedbc
#
_cell.length_a   1.000
_cell.length_b   1.000
_cell.length_c   1.000
_cell.angle_alpha   90.00
_cell.angle_beta   90.00
_cell.angle_gamma   90.00
#
_symmetry.space_group_name_H-M   'P 1'
#
loop_
_entity.id
_entity.type
_entity.pdbx_description
1 polymer ?
#
loop_
_entity_poly.entity_id
_entity_poly.type
_entity_poly.pdbx_seq_one_letter_code
_entity_poly.pdbx_strand_id
1 'polypeptide(L)'
;VSRRRLHMIGNAHIDPVWLWQWPEGYQEVRATFESALARLEEYPDFVFTSDSIAFFAWVEEHDPPLFERIRERIADGRWQVVGGWWLEPDCNIPGGEALVRHALYGQHYLRDRFGIEATTGANLDSFGHNATIPQLLRKSGMDSYVFLRPGPHELTLPGPLFQWRSPDGSRVTAYRIPHEYCSPRADLGNHVDKALAQLPPEPEELAVFYGVGNHGGGPTRANLDSIARLDSAGGLPRLEPSSLRRFFDSVDPAVLPEHAGELQHHGVGCYTSHSGIKRWNRRAENLLQRAEKWAAVADVVAGQPYPLAELTDAWKLLLFNQFHDTLAGTSIAPAYEDARDQIGYACTVAALAFNRAIQAIARRIEIPFAEGTAPLVVFNPHAWPLRADVELEFAGFANEEARLVDETGAAVPVQRTPGTTTLNGSRGRLVFPAEVPPLGFRLYRLEPGGTGAARLDAARATLENPHLLLEIDRSTGRIARLVHRESGADLAAPDRPHAVVVDDRSDTWGHRVRAYDDAVGEFRVERVALVEEGPVRSRLRVESRHGDSTLAEEYLLGADARFVEVRVALDWREQLKLLKLRYPSGVEADRATYEIQYGSIERPANGDEEPGQAWVDVSAGGRGLAVLNDAKHGFDVQGGDIGISAVRSPVWAWHEPRELDPDERYEYMDQGRQDFTVRLVPHAGDWREAGVVRLAAELNQPPFALLESFHEGPLAPAASFLADGGGDAVVSVLKLAEDGSGDLVVRAYESAGRAGRATIELPLVERTIETELGPAEIKTFRVPRDPAAEVEETGLLE
;
A
#
# COMPACT_ATOMS: atom_id res chain seq x y z
N VAL A 1 15.54 -38.92 -29.38
CA VAL A 1 15.47 -37.55 -28.83
C VAL A 1 13.99 -37.28 -28.64
N SER A 2 13.53 -37.06 -27.41
CA SER A 2 12.14 -36.68 -27.17
C SER A 2 11.90 -35.31 -27.84
N ARG A 3 10.78 -35.18 -28.52
CA ARG A 3 10.39 -33.90 -29.14
C ARG A 3 10.04 -32.93 -27.98
N ARG A 4 10.65 -31.74 -27.94
CA ARG A 4 10.34 -30.67 -27.00
C ARG A 4 8.82 -30.48 -26.89
N ARG A 5 8.30 -30.18 -25.71
CA ARG A 5 6.86 -30.00 -25.45
C ARG A 5 6.50 -28.54 -25.13
N LEU A 6 5.43 -28.09 -25.73
CA LEU A 6 4.79 -26.83 -25.38
C LEU A 6 3.43 -27.11 -24.70
N HIS A 7 3.32 -26.78 -23.46
CA HIS A 7 2.06 -26.75 -22.73
C HIS A 7 1.23 -25.57 -23.21
N MET A 8 0.14 -25.86 -23.92
CA MET A 8 -0.77 -24.85 -24.44
C MET A 8 -1.79 -24.50 -23.37
N ILE A 9 -1.66 -23.30 -22.79
CA ILE A 9 -2.47 -22.82 -21.67
C ILE A 9 -3.59 -21.95 -22.20
N GLY A 10 -4.79 -22.50 -22.23
CA GLY A 10 -5.98 -21.76 -22.67
C GLY A 10 -6.52 -20.90 -21.53
N ASN A 11 -6.50 -19.58 -21.71
CA ASN A 11 -6.90 -18.63 -20.66
C ASN A 11 -7.76 -17.46 -21.19
N ALA A 12 -8.31 -16.70 -20.25
CA ALA A 12 -8.85 -15.38 -20.48
C ALA A 12 -8.43 -14.49 -19.33
N HIS A 13 -7.44 -13.63 -19.54
CA HIS A 13 -7.24 -12.49 -18.66
C HIS A 13 -8.37 -11.49 -18.95
N ILE A 14 -9.05 -11.01 -17.90
CA ILE A 14 -10.17 -10.08 -18.04
C ILE A 14 -9.93 -8.91 -17.10
N ASP A 15 -10.01 -7.70 -17.64
CA ASP A 15 -10.01 -6.48 -16.87
C ASP A 15 -11.43 -6.18 -16.41
N PRO A 16 -11.76 -6.27 -15.11
CA PRO A 16 -13.11 -5.95 -14.65
C PRO A 16 -13.42 -4.45 -14.80
N VAL A 17 -12.37 -3.62 -14.83
CA VAL A 17 -12.42 -2.17 -15.01
C VAL A 17 -11.16 -1.72 -15.74
N TRP A 18 -11.30 -1.01 -16.85
CA TRP A 18 -10.18 -0.37 -17.56
C TRP A 18 -10.68 0.73 -18.48
N LEU A 19 -10.91 0.41 -19.79
CA LEU A 19 -11.55 1.31 -20.78
C LEU A 19 -13.08 1.24 -20.69
N TRP A 20 -13.59 0.58 -19.69
CA TRP A 20 -14.98 0.37 -19.30
C TRP A 20 -15.11 0.33 -17.79
N GLN A 21 -16.34 0.50 -17.30
CA GLN A 21 -16.70 0.41 -15.89
C GLN A 21 -17.05 -1.04 -15.51
N TRP A 22 -17.07 -1.35 -14.21
CA TRP A 22 -17.30 -2.69 -13.66
C TRP A 22 -18.60 -3.39 -14.13
N PRO A 23 -19.74 -2.69 -14.46
CA PRO A 23 -20.93 -3.42 -14.98
C PRO A 23 -20.69 -4.07 -16.34
N GLU A 24 -19.88 -3.45 -17.23
CA GLU A 24 -19.47 -4.04 -18.50
C GLU A 24 -18.47 -5.18 -18.26
N GLY A 25 -17.49 -4.97 -17.36
CA GLY A 25 -16.54 -6.02 -16.97
C GLY A 25 -17.25 -7.28 -16.43
N TYR A 26 -18.27 -7.12 -15.61
CA TYR A 26 -19.09 -8.26 -15.16
C TYR A 26 -19.79 -9.00 -16.32
N GLN A 27 -20.34 -8.27 -17.28
CA GLN A 27 -20.99 -8.87 -18.46
C GLN A 27 -19.98 -9.70 -19.28
N GLU A 28 -18.76 -9.19 -19.44
CA GLU A 28 -17.72 -9.88 -20.17
C GLU A 28 -17.19 -11.12 -19.41
N VAL A 29 -17.07 -11.05 -18.07
CA VAL A 29 -16.77 -12.24 -17.24
C VAL A 29 -17.81 -13.32 -17.49
N ARG A 30 -19.10 -13.00 -17.38
CA ARG A 30 -20.18 -13.93 -17.60
C ARG A 30 -20.15 -14.53 -19.02
N ALA A 31 -19.99 -13.69 -20.06
CA ALA A 31 -19.94 -14.14 -21.45
C ALA A 31 -18.74 -15.02 -21.73
N THR A 32 -17.57 -14.68 -21.16
CA THR A 32 -16.34 -15.47 -21.28
C THR A 32 -16.48 -16.83 -20.61
N PHE A 33 -17.06 -16.89 -19.42
CA PHE A 33 -17.26 -18.16 -18.69
C PHE A 33 -18.25 -19.08 -19.40
N GLU A 34 -19.34 -18.55 -19.97
CA GLU A 34 -20.23 -19.30 -20.86
C GLU A 34 -19.51 -19.83 -22.11
N SER A 35 -18.69 -19.01 -22.73
CA SER A 35 -17.87 -19.39 -23.89
C SER A 35 -16.88 -20.50 -23.54
N ALA A 36 -16.20 -20.40 -22.38
CA ALA A 36 -15.27 -21.42 -21.91
C ALA A 36 -15.98 -22.77 -21.67
N LEU A 37 -17.14 -22.77 -21.01
CA LEU A 37 -17.94 -23.99 -20.81
C LEU A 37 -18.33 -24.63 -22.14
N ALA A 38 -18.78 -23.85 -23.14
CA ALA A 38 -19.09 -24.36 -24.45
C ALA A 38 -17.86 -24.99 -25.13
N ARG A 39 -16.68 -24.39 -24.99
CA ARG A 39 -15.42 -24.98 -25.52
C ARG A 39 -15.05 -26.26 -24.77
N LEU A 40 -15.24 -26.33 -23.46
CA LEU A 40 -15.03 -27.54 -22.68
C LEU A 40 -15.95 -28.70 -23.13
N GLU A 41 -17.15 -28.43 -23.56
CA GLU A 41 -18.08 -29.43 -24.12
C GLU A 41 -17.65 -29.90 -25.53
N GLU A 42 -17.18 -28.97 -26.35
CA GLU A 42 -16.80 -29.27 -27.76
C GLU A 42 -15.43 -29.96 -27.89
N TYR A 43 -14.49 -29.70 -26.98
CA TYR A 43 -13.10 -30.15 -27.07
C TYR A 43 -12.72 -30.92 -25.79
N PRO A 44 -12.75 -32.27 -25.81
CA PRO A 44 -12.51 -33.10 -24.63
C PRO A 44 -11.15 -32.89 -23.94
N ASP A 45 -10.13 -32.56 -24.70
CA ASP A 45 -8.76 -32.39 -24.22
C ASP A 45 -8.47 -30.96 -23.74
N PHE A 46 -9.40 -30.03 -23.96
CA PHE A 46 -9.23 -28.61 -23.58
C PHE A 46 -9.33 -28.45 -22.07
N VAL A 47 -8.41 -27.66 -21.50
CA VAL A 47 -8.42 -27.16 -20.12
C VAL A 47 -8.47 -25.65 -20.16
N PHE A 48 -9.40 -25.06 -19.44
CA PHE A 48 -9.51 -23.62 -19.27
C PHE A 48 -8.83 -23.17 -17.99
N THR A 49 -8.04 -22.12 -18.07
CA THR A 49 -7.37 -21.50 -16.93
C THR A 49 -7.93 -20.10 -16.70
N SER A 50 -8.31 -19.80 -15.47
CA SER A 50 -8.72 -18.44 -15.05
C SER A 50 -8.13 -18.09 -13.69
N ASP A 51 -8.02 -16.81 -13.42
CA ASP A 51 -7.62 -16.21 -12.17
C ASP A 51 -8.75 -15.39 -11.56
N SER A 52 -8.45 -14.51 -10.58
CA SER A 52 -9.36 -13.48 -10.07
C SER A 52 -10.65 -14.00 -9.47
N ILE A 53 -10.55 -14.37 -8.19
CA ILE A 53 -11.62 -15.07 -7.45
C ILE A 53 -12.91 -14.25 -7.35
N ALA A 54 -12.81 -12.90 -7.35
CA ALA A 54 -13.97 -12.01 -7.35
C ALA A 54 -14.95 -12.29 -8.50
N PHE A 55 -14.48 -12.81 -9.65
CA PHE A 55 -15.32 -13.14 -10.78
C PHE A 55 -16.26 -14.31 -10.47
N PHE A 56 -15.77 -15.31 -9.75
CA PHE A 56 -16.60 -16.42 -9.31
C PHE A 56 -17.63 -15.98 -8.28
N ALA A 57 -17.26 -15.06 -7.36
CA ALA A 57 -18.20 -14.52 -6.40
C ALA A 57 -19.32 -13.71 -7.08
N TRP A 58 -19.00 -12.94 -8.12
CA TRP A 58 -20.01 -12.26 -8.94
C TRP A 58 -20.97 -13.23 -9.63
N VAL A 59 -20.42 -14.32 -10.22
CA VAL A 59 -21.25 -15.33 -10.88
C VAL A 59 -22.09 -16.12 -9.87
N GLU A 60 -21.55 -16.47 -8.68
CA GLU A 60 -22.32 -17.10 -7.61
C GLU A 60 -23.52 -16.28 -7.20
N GLU A 61 -23.35 -14.96 -7.07
CA GLU A 61 -24.40 -14.04 -6.62
C GLU A 61 -25.50 -13.81 -7.69
N HIS A 62 -25.08 -13.65 -8.95
CA HIS A 62 -25.99 -13.14 -9.99
C HIS A 62 -26.42 -14.19 -11.04
N ASP A 63 -25.70 -15.30 -11.17
CA ASP A 63 -26.02 -16.40 -12.10
C ASP A 63 -25.68 -17.77 -11.47
N PRO A 64 -26.38 -18.19 -10.38
CA PRO A 64 -26.09 -19.44 -9.70
C PRO A 64 -26.12 -20.68 -10.61
N PRO A 65 -26.98 -20.81 -11.66
CA PRO A 65 -26.91 -21.91 -12.58
C PRO A 65 -25.60 -22.00 -13.39
N LEU A 66 -25.05 -20.86 -13.79
CA LEU A 66 -23.74 -20.79 -14.44
C LEU A 66 -22.63 -21.20 -13.46
N PHE A 67 -22.71 -20.71 -12.21
CA PHE A 67 -21.76 -21.07 -11.15
C PHE A 67 -21.68 -22.58 -10.91
N GLU A 68 -22.80 -23.30 -10.88
CA GLU A 68 -22.85 -24.74 -10.70
C GLU A 68 -22.17 -25.49 -11.86
N ARG A 69 -22.36 -25.06 -13.10
CA ARG A 69 -21.69 -25.66 -14.27
C ARG A 69 -20.18 -25.44 -14.21
N ILE A 70 -19.73 -24.29 -13.75
CA ILE A 70 -18.31 -24.01 -13.53
C ILE A 70 -17.75 -24.92 -12.43
N ARG A 71 -18.47 -25.05 -11.32
CA ARG A 71 -18.09 -25.93 -10.20
C ARG A 71 -17.87 -27.37 -10.64
N GLU A 72 -18.73 -27.90 -11.53
CA GLU A 72 -18.57 -29.23 -12.13
C GLU A 72 -17.26 -29.33 -12.94
N ARG A 73 -16.90 -28.30 -13.72
CA ARG A 73 -15.67 -28.31 -14.54
C ARG A 73 -14.41 -28.14 -13.71
N ILE A 74 -14.48 -27.42 -12.57
CA ILE A 74 -13.40 -27.35 -11.58
C ILE A 74 -13.21 -28.75 -10.94
N ALA A 75 -14.29 -29.38 -10.54
CA ALA A 75 -14.24 -30.70 -9.90
C ALA A 75 -13.70 -31.82 -10.83
N ASP A 76 -13.95 -31.76 -12.11
CA ASP A 76 -13.41 -32.73 -13.09
C ASP A 76 -12.00 -32.37 -13.58
N GLY A 77 -11.41 -31.26 -13.10
CA GLY A 77 -10.03 -30.82 -13.40
C GLY A 77 -9.87 -30.17 -14.77
N ARG A 78 -10.96 -29.85 -15.48
CA ARG A 78 -10.94 -29.21 -16.81
C ARG A 78 -11.06 -27.70 -16.75
N TRP A 79 -11.29 -27.14 -15.57
CA TRP A 79 -11.21 -25.70 -15.28
C TRP A 79 -10.21 -25.52 -14.14
N GLN A 80 -9.04 -24.99 -14.46
CA GLN A 80 -8.02 -24.68 -13.46
C GLN A 80 -8.17 -23.24 -12.96
N VAL A 81 -8.25 -23.04 -11.65
CA VAL A 81 -8.17 -21.73 -11.01
C VAL A 81 -6.75 -21.50 -10.54
N VAL A 82 -6.18 -20.35 -10.91
CA VAL A 82 -4.84 -19.88 -10.53
C VAL A 82 -4.92 -18.50 -9.88
N GLY A 83 -3.78 -17.90 -9.57
CA GLY A 83 -3.68 -16.58 -8.94
C GLY A 83 -3.79 -16.67 -7.42
N GLY A 84 -4.86 -17.28 -6.92
CA GLY A 84 -5.13 -17.36 -5.49
C GLY A 84 -5.47 -16.02 -4.83
N TRP A 85 -5.48 -14.93 -5.59
CA TRP A 85 -5.82 -13.58 -5.18
C TRP A 85 -7.33 -13.31 -5.32
N TRP A 86 -7.88 -12.48 -4.44
CA TRP A 86 -9.26 -12.00 -4.61
C TRP A 86 -9.48 -11.39 -6.00
N LEU A 87 -8.52 -10.56 -6.45
CA LEU A 87 -8.44 -10.03 -7.80
C LEU A 87 -6.96 -9.85 -8.15
N GLU A 88 -6.55 -9.87 -9.42
CA GLU A 88 -5.17 -9.63 -9.83
C GLU A 88 -4.71 -8.19 -9.45
N PRO A 89 -3.93 -8.02 -8.36
CA PRO A 89 -3.60 -6.70 -7.86
C PRO A 89 -2.42 -6.06 -8.59
N ASP A 90 -2.31 -4.74 -8.51
CA ASP A 90 -1.01 -4.09 -8.58
C ASP A 90 -0.09 -4.66 -7.49
N CYS A 91 1.17 -4.94 -7.80
CA CYS A 91 2.10 -5.59 -6.87
C CYS A 91 3.09 -4.63 -6.21
N ASN A 92 2.99 -3.31 -6.44
CA ASN A 92 3.89 -2.29 -5.92
C ASN A 92 3.20 -1.28 -4.99
N ILE A 93 1.93 -0.96 -5.25
CA ILE A 93 1.19 0.11 -4.55
C ILE A 93 0.43 -0.38 -3.32
N PRO A 94 -0.30 -1.53 -3.33
CA PRO A 94 -0.95 -2.05 -2.14
C PRO A 94 0.04 -2.28 -1.00
N GLY A 95 -0.39 -2.05 0.23
CA GLY A 95 0.39 -2.40 1.42
C GLY A 95 0.51 -3.92 1.61
N GLY A 96 1.49 -4.35 2.42
CA GLY A 96 1.75 -5.78 2.63
C GLY A 96 0.52 -6.55 3.15
N GLU A 97 -0.23 -5.96 4.09
CA GLU A 97 -1.46 -6.60 4.60
C GLU A 97 -2.55 -6.71 3.54
N ALA A 98 -2.69 -5.75 2.62
CA ALA A 98 -3.66 -5.86 1.53
C ALA A 98 -3.35 -7.06 0.62
N LEU A 99 -2.07 -7.29 0.28
CA LEU A 99 -1.66 -8.47 -0.49
C LEU A 99 -1.96 -9.79 0.27
N VAL A 100 -1.76 -9.81 1.59
CA VAL A 100 -2.19 -10.95 2.40
C VAL A 100 -3.70 -11.15 2.32
N ARG A 101 -4.51 -10.07 2.38
CA ARG A 101 -5.98 -10.17 2.30
C ARG A 101 -6.46 -10.64 0.92
N HIS A 102 -5.76 -10.29 -0.15
CA HIS A 102 -6.03 -10.88 -1.47
C HIS A 102 -5.92 -12.41 -1.45
N ALA A 103 -4.83 -12.93 -0.88
CA ALA A 103 -4.65 -14.38 -0.76
C ALA A 103 -5.64 -15.01 0.23
N LEU A 104 -5.84 -14.40 1.40
CA LEU A 104 -6.73 -14.90 2.45
C LEU A 104 -8.16 -15.09 1.94
N TYR A 105 -8.76 -14.04 1.39
CA TYR A 105 -10.14 -14.13 0.90
C TYR A 105 -10.26 -14.93 -0.39
N GLY A 106 -9.25 -14.92 -1.25
CA GLY A 106 -9.21 -15.74 -2.45
C GLY A 106 -9.17 -17.24 -2.12
N GLN A 107 -8.21 -17.65 -1.31
CA GLN A 107 -8.01 -19.06 -0.94
C GLN A 107 -9.17 -19.60 -0.08
N HIS A 108 -9.71 -18.81 0.87
CA HIS A 108 -10.89 -19.20 1.65
C HIS A 108 -12.09 -19.42 0.73
N TYR A 109 -12.35 -18.52 -0.21
CA TYR A 109 -13.43 -18.69 -1.16
C TYR A 109 -13.27 -19.98 -1.98
N LEU A 110 -12.08 -20.27 -2.49
CA LEU A 110 -11.80 -21.50 -3.24
C LEU A 110 -12.04 -22.75 -2.39
N ARG A 111 -11.56 -22.74 -1.16
CA ARG A 111 -11.75 -23.86 -0.21
C ARG A 111 -13.22 -24.08 0.09
N ASP A 112 -13.95 -23.01 0.41
CA ASP A 112 -15.35 -23.08 0.85
C ASP A 112 -16.31 -23.44 -0.27
N ARG A 113 -16.08 -22.96 -1.52
CA ARG A 113 -16.99 -23.14 -2.65
C ARG A 113 -16.64 -24.31 -3.54
N PHE A 114 -15.35 -24.60 -3.69
CA PHE A 114 -14.85 -25.60 -4.63
C PHE A 114 -14.08 -26.76 -3.96
N GLY A 115 -13.70 -26.63 -2.70
CA GLY A 115 -12.89 -27.64 -2.00
C GLY A 115 -11.45 -27.74 -2.52
N ILE A 116 -10.92 -26.69 -3.13
CA ILE A 116 -9.58 -26.62 -3.70
C ILE A 116 -8.78 -25.44 -3.14
N GLU A 117 -7.48 -25.42 -3.41
CA GLU A 117 -6.60 -24.28 -3.21
C GLU A 117 -5.82 -24.01 -4.50
N ALA A 118 -5.60 -22.74 -4.81
CA ALA A 118 -4.69 -22.35 -5.88
C ALA A 118 -3.24 -22.56 -5.42
N THR A 119 -2.46 -23.29 -6.19
CA THR A 119 -1.04 -23.57 -5.91
C THR A 119 -0.08 -22.74 -6.77
N THR A 120 -0.62 -22.06 -7.78
CA THR A 120 0.12 -21.19 -8.70
C THR A 120 -0.39 -19.76 -8.56
N GLY A 121 0.47 -18.85 -8.15
CA GLY A 121 0.21 -17.40 -8.22
C GLY A 121 0.24 -16.92 -9.67
N ALA A 122 -0.60 -15.98 -10.03
CA ALA A 122 -0.65 -15.40 -11.37
C ALA A 122 -0.90 -13.89 -11.29
N ASN A 123 -0.02 -13.15 -11.95
CA ASN A 123 -0.18 -11.72 -12.22
C ASN A 123 0.24 -11.52 -13.68
N LEU A 124 -0.72 -11.73 -14.57
CA LEU A 124 -0.45 -11.81 -16.01
C LEU A 124 -0.11 -10.45 -16.61
N ASP A 125 -0.75 -9.41 -16.10
CA ASP A 125 -0.63 -8.06 -16.64
C ASP A 125 -0.13 -6.99 -15.64
N SER A 126 0.11 -7.33 -14.38
CA SER A 126 0.61 -6.37 -13.38
C SER A 126 1.95 -5.75 -13.79
N PHE A 127 2.15 -4.44 -13.49
CA PHE A 127 3.20 -3.59 -14.06
C PHE A 127 4.50 -3.56 -13.24
N GLY A 128 4.90 -4.70 -12.71
CA GLY A 128 6.06 -4.91 -11.86
C GLY A 128 5.69 -5.58 -10.55
N HIS A 129 6.67 -6.22 -9.92
CA HIS A 129 6.43 -7.08 -8.76
C HIS A 129 7.51 -6.85 -7.70
N ASN A 130 7.09 -6.52 -6.48
CA ASN A 130 8.00 -6.30 -5.36
C ASN A 130 8.70 -7.60 -4.90
N ALA A 131 9.84 -7.45 -4.23
CA ALA A 131 10.71 -8.55 -3.86
C ALA A 131 10.12 -9.50 -2.79
N THR A 132 9.04 -9.15 -2.11
CA THR A 132 8.44 -9.99 -1.05
C THR A 132 7.33 -10.92 -1.55
N ILE A 133 6.92 -10.80 -2.80
CA ILE A 133 5.89 -11.67 -3.42
C ILE A 133 6.18 -13.17 -3.21
N PRO A 134 7.42 -13.69 -3.38
CA PRO A 134 7.65 -15.12 -3.15
C PRO A 134 7.34 -15.57 -1.72
N GLN A 135 7.59 -14.74 -0.70
CA GLN A 135 7.23 -15.05 0.67
C GLN A 135 5.70 -15.10 0.84
N LEU A 136 4.99 -14.10 0.31
CA LEU A 136 3.53 -14.03 0.39
C LEU A 136 2.89 -15.24 -0.28
N LEU A 137 3.37 -15.64 -1.47
CA LEU A 137 2.91 -16.82 -2.18
C LEU A 137 3.15 -18.10 -1.35
N ARG A 138 4.38 -18.33 -0.89
CA ARG A 138 4.74 -19.52 -0.11
C ARG A 138 3.90 -19.67 1.16
N LYS A 139 3.75 -18.58 1.91
CA LYS A 139 2.99 -18.57 3.16
C LYS A 139 1.47 -18.60 2.94
N SER A 140 1.02 -18.46 1.67
CA SER A 140 -0.37 -18.60 1.23
C SER A 140 -0.64 -19.91 0.45
N GLY A 141 0.27 -20.89 0.50
CA GLY A 141 0.08 -22.21 -0.12
C GLY A 141 0.48 -22.31 -1.59
N MET A 142 1.06 -21.27 -2.18
CA MET A 142 1.47 -21.23 -3.59
C MET A 142 2.97 -21.46 -3.74
N ASP A 143 3.38 -22.34 -4.65
CA ASP A 143 4.77 -22.76 -4.89
C ASP A 143 5.32 -22.33 -6.25
N SER A 144 4.48 -21.81 -7.11
CA SER A 144 4.80 -21.40 -8.46
C SER A 144 4.15 -20.05 -8.80
N TYR A 145 4.69 -19.35 -9.82
CA TYR A 145 4.27 -18.02 -10.20
C TYR A 145 4.38 -17.79 -11.70
N VAL A 146 3.39 -17.16 -12.31
CA VAL A 146 3.40 -16.74 -13.71
C VAL A 146 3.18 -15.25 -13.85
N PHE A 147 3.91 -14.61 -14.77
CA PHE A 147 3.82 -13.20 -15.06
C PHE A 147 4.28 -12.92 -16.51
N LEU A 148 3.87 -11.78 -17.08
CA LEU A 148 4.35 -11.32 -18.39
C LEU A 148 5.33 -10.16 -18.23
N ARG A 149 4.96 -9.15 -17.46
CA ARG A 149 5.74 -7.90 -17.31
C ARG A 149 6.60 -7.92 -16.05
N PRO A 150 7.82 -7.35 -16.08
CA PRO A 150 8.49 -6.69 -17.19
C PRO A 150 8.95 -7.66 -18.27
N GLY A 151 8.94 -7.19 -19.53
CA GLY A 151 9.37 -7.96 -20.69
C GLY A 151 10.90 -8.16 -20.80
N PRO A 152 11.38 -8.98 -21.75
CA PRO A 152 12.82 -9.22 -21.92
C PRO A 152 13.65 -7.96 -22.27
N HIS A 153 13.02 -6.96 -22.85
CA HIS A 153 13.65 -5.68 -23.21
C HIS A 153 13.76 -4.71 -22.03
N GLU A 154 13.01 -4.96 -20.95
CA GLU A 154 12.97 -4.13 -19.73
C GLU A 154 13.82 -4.71 -18.62
N LEU A 155 13.74 -6.04 -18.42
CA LEU A 155 14.49 -6.76 -17.39
C LEU A 155 15.13 -8.03 -17.94
N THR A 156 16.46 -8.12 -17.82
CA THR A 156 17.20 -9.35 -18.12
C THR A 156 17.08 -10.31 -16.94
N LEU A 157 16.49 -11.48 -17.19
CA LEU A 157 16.39 -12.59 -16.25
C LEU A 157 17.30 -13.74 -16.68
N PRO A 158 17.64 -14.66 -15.77
CA PRO A 158 18.53 -15.79 -16.09
C PRO A 158 17.91 -16.79 -17.10
N GLY A 159 16.59 -16.71 -17.31
CA GLY A 159 15.82 -17.49 -18.26
C GLY A 159 14.33 -17.18 -18.10
N PRO A 160 13.46 -17.75 -18.96
CA PRO A 160 12.02 -17.60 -18.79
C PRO A 160 11.50 -18.37 -17.57
N LEU A 161 12.22 -19.38 -17.10
CA LEU A 161 11.90 -20.23 -15.96
C LEU A 161 13.07 -20.19 -14.97
N PHE A 162 12.79 -19.83 -13.71
CA PHE A 162 13.80 -19.62 -12.67
C PHE A 162 13.21 -19.77 -11.26
N GLN A 163 14.08 -19.92 -10.27
CA GLN A 163 13.70 -19.79 -8.86
C GLN A 163 13.73 -18.32 -8.44
N TRP A 164 12.58 -17.76 -8.11
CA TRP A 164 12.49 -16.40 -7.60
C TRP A 164 12.56 -16.40 -6.08
N ARG A 165 13.55 -15.68 -5.52
CA ARG A 165 13.85 -15.67 -4.09
C ARG A 165 13.54 -14.30 -3.44
N SER A 166 12.78 -14.33 -2.38
CA SER A 166 12.45 -13.21 -1.49
C SER A 166 13.56 -12.93 -0.48
N PRO A 167 13.61 -11.74 0.16
CA PRO A 167 14.58 -11.39 1.19
C PRO A 167 14.61 -12.34 2.40
N ASP A 168 13.48 -12.90 2.81
CA ASP A 168 13.39 -13.92 3.89
C ASP A 168 13.93 -15.29 3.49
N GLY A 169 14.31 -15.48 2.22
CA GLY A 169 14.80 -16.74 1.68
C GLY A 169 13.74 -17.65 1.06
N SER A 170 12.45 -17.29 1.14
CA SER A 170 11.35 -18.01 0.47
C SER A 170 11.57 -18.06 -1.04
N ARG A 171 11.21 -19.19 -1.68
CA ARG A 171 11.39 -19.39 -3.12
C ARG A 171 10.11 -19.91 -3.76
N VAL A 172 9.83 -19.43 -4.98
CA VAL A 172 8.81 -19.97 -5.88
C VAL A 172 9.41 -20.23 -7.24
N THR A 173 8.88 -21.22 -7.95
CA THR A 173 9.23 -21.45 -9.36
C THR A 173 8.49 -20.44 -10.22
N ALA A 174 9.21 -19.49 -10.80
CA ALA A 174 8.62 -18.41 -11.58
C ALA A 174 8.78 -18.64 -13.08
N TYR A 175 7.76 -18.34 -13.85
CA TYR A 175 7.74 -18.42 -15.30
C TYR A 175 7.30 -17.09 -15.91
N ARG A 176 8.21 -16.47 -16.69
CA ARG A 176 7.87 -15.31 -17.53
C ARG A 176 7.28 -15.78 -18.83
N ILE A 177 6.02 -15.41 -19.10
CA ILE A 177 5.29 -15.77 -20.31
C ILE A 177 6.02 -15.21 -21.54
N PRO A 178 6.32 -16.04 -22.54
CA PRO A 178 6.90 -15.56 -23.78
C PRO A 178 5.83 -14.90 -24.67
N HIS A 179 6.19 -13.80 -25.30
CA HIS A 179 5.39 -13.03 -26.23
C HIS A 179 4.17 -12.37 -25.57
N GLU A 180 3.03 -13.08 -25.41
CA GLU A 180 1.78 -12.50 -24.89
C GLU A 180 0.96 -13.58 -24.14
N TYR A 181 0.16 -13.16 -23.14
CA TYR A 181 -0.85 -14.00 -22.50
C TYR A 181 -2.15 -14.07 -23.32
N CYS A 182 -2.41 -13.10 -24.20
CA CYS A 182 -3.54 -13.07 -25.12
C CYS A 182 -3.14 -13.52 -26.54
N SER A 183 -4.09 -14.04 -27.26
CA SER A 183 -3.91 -14.39 -28.68
C SER A 183 -5.04 -13.86 -29.58
N PRO A 184 -4.81 -13.69 -30.88
CA PRO A 184 -5.88 -13.28 -31.81
C PRO A 184 -6.97 -14.36 -31.93
N ARG A 185 -8.15 -13.96 -32.37
CA ARG A 185 -9.31 -14.83 -32.67
C ARG A 185 -9.11 -15.68 -33.93
N ALA A 186 -7.89 -16.20 -34.15
CA ALA A 186 -7.48 -16.83 -35.40
C ALA A 186 -6.57 -18.03 -35.11
N ASP A 187 -6.00 -18.60 -36.18
CA ASP A 187 -4.96 -19.61 -36.11
C ASP A 187 -3.75 -19.16 -35.28
N LEU A 188 -3.22 -20.05 -34.42
CA LEU A 188 -2.13 -19.75 -33.49
C LEU A 188 -0.73 -19.91 -34.10
N GLY A 189 -0.56 -20.27 -35.36
CA GLY A 189 0.77 -20.55 -35.95
C GLY A 189 1.74 -19.40 -35.72
N ASN A 190 1.38 -18.18 -36.14
CA ASN A 190 2.20 -16.98 -35.93
C ASN A 190 2.43 -16.64 -34.46
N HIS A 191 1.44 -16.90 -33.58
CA HIS A 191 1.56 -16.67 -32.15
C HIS A 191 2.57 -17.62 -31.49
N VAL A 192 2.50 -18.91 -31.85
CA VAL A 192 3.46 -19.94 -31.40
C VAL A 192 4.86 -19.65 -31.92
N ASP A 193 5.00 -19.26 -33.21
CA ASP A 193 6.30 -18.90 -33.79
C ASP A 193 6.96 -17.72 -33.07
N LYS A 194 6.19 -16.68 -32.72
CA LYS A 194 6.69 -15.52 -31.96
C LYS A 194 7.07 -15.91 -30.55
N ALA A 195 6.28 -16.75 -29.86
CA ALA A 195 6.62 -17.26 -28.54
C ALA A 195 7.93 -18.08 -28.60
N LEU A 196 8.06 -18.99 -29.56
CA LEU A 196 9.27 -19.78 -29.75
C LEU A 196 10.51 -18.93 -30.06
N ALA A 197 10.36 -17.81 -30.75
CA ALA A 197 11.46 -16.90 -31.07
C ALA A 197 12.04 -16.22 -29.80
N GLN A 198 11.26 -16.15 -28.75
CA GLN A 198 11.68 -15.58 -27.43
C GLN A 198 12.18 -16.66 -26.46
N LEU A 199 11.98 -17.94 -26.77
CA LEU A 199 12.31 -19.02 -25.86
C LEU A 199 13.69 -19.63 -26.20
N PRO A 200 14.54 -19.91 -25.21
CA PRO A 200 15.80 -20.60 -25.42
C PRO A 200 15.56 -22.04 -25.86
N PRO A 201 16.59 -22.71 -26.43
CA PRO A 201 16.48 -24.13 -26.84
C PRO A 201 16.16 -25.09 -25.71
N GLU A 202 16.54 -24.73 -24.47
CA GLU A 202 16.27 -25.46 -23.23
C GLU A 202 15.51 -24.56 -22.28
N PRO A 203 14.65 -25.04 -21.37
CA PRO A 203 14.33 -26.47 -21.11
C PRO A 203 13.41 -27.12 -22.14
N GLU A 204 13.23 -28.46 -22.03
CA GLU A 204 12.37 -29.25 -22.93
C GLU A 204 10.88 -28.99 -22.75
N GLU A 205 10.46 -28.56 -21.55
CA GLU A 205 9.09 -28.25 -21.16
C GLU A 205 8.91 -26.72 -21.02
N LEU A 206 7.99 -26.14 -21.78
CA LEU A 206 7.67 -24.71 -21.77
C LEU A 206 6.16 -24.51 -21.93
N ALA A 207 5.66 -23.35 -21.58
CA ALA A 207 4.24 -23.02 -21.69
C ALA A 207 4.02 -21.85 -22.68
N VAL A 208 2.93 -21.93 -23.44
CA VAL A 208 2.45 -20.86 -24.32
C VAL A 208 0.99 -20.61 -24.01
N PHE A 209 0.69 -19.37 -23.67
CA PHE A 209 -0.66 -18.93 -23.35
C PHE A 209 -1.42 -18.57 -24.62
N TYR A 210 -2.73 -18.81 -24.64
CA TYR A 210 -3.60 -18.41 -25.75
C TYR A 210 -5.03 -18.17 -25.27
N GLY A 211 -5.76 -17.39 -25.99
CA GLY A 211 -7.13 -16.98 -25.74
C GLY A 211 -7.28 -15.49 -25.91
N VAL A 212 -8.48 -15.02 -26.17
CA VAL A 212 -8.80 -13.59 -26.25
C VAL A 212 -8.94 -13.05 -24.83
N GLY A 213 -8.26 -11.95 -24.52
CA GLY A 213 -8.24 -11.36 -23.19
C GLY A 213 -8.45 -9.86 -23.19
N ASN A 214 -8.15 -9.23 -22.06
CA ASN A 214 -8.42 -7.84 -21.68
C ASN A 214 -9.93 -7.58 -21.55
N HIS A 215 -10.64 -7.34 -22.65
CA HIS A 215 -12.10 -7.24 -22.60
C HIS A 215 -12.79 -8.59 -22.40
N GLY A 216 -12.13 -9.72 -22.66
CA GLY A 216 -12.64 -11.08 -22.47
C GLY A 216 -12.81 -11.87 -23.77
N GLY A 217 -13.39 -13.06 -23.67
CA GLY A 217 -13.69 -13.97 -24.78
C GLY A 217 -13.05 -15.36 -24.66
N GLY A 218 -11.83 -15.46 -24.18
CA GLY A 218 -11.11 -16.72 -23.99
C GLY A 218 -10.76 -17.47 -25.30
N PRO A 219 -10.41 -18.76 -25.21
CA PRO A 219 -10.04 -19.59 -26.35
C PRO A 219 -11.18 -19.75 -27.37
N THR A 220 -10.87 -19.50 -28.64
CA THR A 220 -11.81 -19.68 -29.75
C THR A 220 -11.71 -21.06 -30.38
N ARG A 221 -12.73 -21.48 -31.16
CA ARG A 221 -12.64 -22.72 -31.97
C ARG A 221 -11.44 -22.68 -32.89
N ALA A 222 -11.16 -21.56 -33.55
CA ALA A 222 -10.01 -21.39 -34.43
C ALA A 222 -8.68 -21.58 -33.69
N ASN A 223 -8.56 -21.11 -32.45
CA ASN A 223 -7.38 -21.40 -31.62
C ASN A 223 -7.23 -22.90 -31.36
N LEU A 224 -8.28 -23.58 -30.88
CA LEU A 224 -8.27 -24.98 -30.51
C LEU A 224 -8.05 -25.91 -31.72
N ASP A 225 -8.72 -25.69 -32.85
CA ASP A 225 -8.52 -26.40 -34.10
C ASP A 225 -7.08 -26.26 -34.60
N SER A 226 -6.49 -25.06 -34.44
CA SER A 226 -5.13 -24.78 -34.88
C SER A 226 -4.07 -25.56 -34.08
N ILE A 227 -4.25 -25.78 -32.78
CA ILE A 227 -3.34 -26.57 -31.97
C ILE A 227 -3.21 -28.00 -32.49
N ALA A 228 -4.36 -28.66 -32.69
CA ALA A 228 -4.38 -30.04 -33.21
C ALA A 228 -3.76 -30.13 -34.61
N ARG A 229 -4.06 -29.17 -35.51
CA ARG A 229 -3.51 -29.09 -36.87
C ARG A 229 -2.00 -28.84 -36.85
N LEU A 230 -1.52 -27.89 -36.06
CA LEU A 230 -0.10 -27.55 -35.98
C LEU A 230 0.72 -28.70 -35.37
N ASP A 231 0.21 -29.38 -34.36
CA ASP A 231 0.88 -30.56 -33.79
C ASP A 231 0.99 -31.69 -34.82
N SER A 232 -0.10 -31.94 -35.57
CA SER A 232 -0.15 -32.97 -36.61
C SER A 232 0.74 -32.69 -37.82
N ALA A 233 0.93 -31.43 -38.18
CA ALA A 233 1.76 -31.02 -39.32
C ALA A 233 3.26 -31.31 -39.08
N GLY A 234 3.70 -31.42 -37.85
CA GLY A 234 5.11 -31.57 -37.51
C GLY A 234 5.92 -30.27 -37.72
N GLY A 235 7.21 -30.32 -37.43
CA GLY A 235 8.12 -29.16 -37.58
C GLY A 235 8.21 -28.25 -36.35
N LEU A 236 7.17 -28.17 -35.56
CA LEU A 236 7.15 -27.50 -34.24
C LEU A 236 7.45 -28.48 -33.10
N PRO A 237 7.72 -28.00 -31.89
CA PRO A 237 7.60 -28.84 -30.68
C PRO A 237 6.22 -29.49 -30.58
N ARG A 238 6.07 -30.49 -29.74
CA ARG A 238 4.77 -31.11 -29.48
C ARG A 238 3.87 -30.05 -28.77
N LEU A 239 2.71 -29.77 -29.34
CA LEU A 239 1.72 -28.86 -28.77
C LEU A 239 0.68 -29.69 -28.00
N GLU A 240 0.60 -29.50 -26.69
CA GLU A 240 -0.28 -30.29 -25.83
C GLU A 240 -1.23 -29.36 -25.05
N PRO A 241 -2.56 -29.46 -25.21
CA PRO A 241 -3.49 -28.77 -24.29
C PRO A 241 -3.17 -29.13 -22.83
N SER A 242 -3.00 -28.15 -21.99
CA SER A 242 -2.44 -28.39 -20.68
C SER A 242 -2.97 -27.39 -19.64
N SER A 243 -2.55 -27.58 -18.40
CA SER A 243 -2.75 -26.65 -17.30
C SER A 243 -1.41 -26.18 -16.74
N LEU A 244 -1.40 -25.06 -16.02
CA LEU A 244 -0.20 -24.55 -15.34
C LEU A 244 0.32 -25.55 -14.29
N ARG A 245 -0.57 -26.23 -13.59
CA ARG A 245 -0.15 -27.28 -12.64
C ARG A 245 0.66 -28.37 -13.32
N ARG A 246 0.16 -28.92 -14.46
CA ARG A 246 0.89 -29.93 -15.24
C ARG A 246 2.23 -29.41 -15.75
N PHE A 247 2.29 -28.16 -16.16
CA PHE A 247 3.53 -27.51 -16.59
C PHE A 247 4.54 -27.47 -15.44
N PHE A 248 4.16 -26.90 -14.29
CA PHE A 248 5.09 -26.80 -13.15
C PHE A 248 5.46 -28.15 -12.56
N ASP A 249 4.57 -29.15 -12.57
CA ASP A 249 4.88 -30.53 -12.14
C ASP A 249 5.90 -31.21 -13.04
N SER A 250 6.06 -30.78 -14.30
CA SER A 250 7.06 -31.32 -15.23
C SER A 250 8.45 -30.71 -15.05
N VAL A 251 8.59 -29.66 -14.24
CA VAL A 251 9.82 -28.90 -14.03
C VAL A 251 10.50 -29.33 -12.74
N ASP A 252 11.80 -29.64 -12.81
CA ASP A 252 12.61 -29.82 -11.60
C ASP A 252 13.14 -28.47 -11.09
N PRO A 253 12.62 -27.96 -9.97
CA PRO A 253 13.05 -26.67 -9.44
C PRO A 253 14.52 -26.64 -9.00
N ALA A 254 15.13 -27.79 -8.71
CA ALA A 254 16.50 -27.87 -8.22
C ALA A 254 17.57 -27.53 -9.27
N VAL A 255 17.22 -27.65 -10.56
CA VAL A 255 18.14 -27.33 -11.66
C VAL A 255 18.00 -25.94 -12.23
N LEU A 256 17.00 -25.17 -11.75
CA LEU A 256 16.72 -23.83 -12.25
C LEU A 256 17.69 -22.78 -11.72
N PRO A 257 18.06 -21.79 -12.55
CA PRO A 257 18.81 -20.64 -12.07
C PRO A 257 17.99 -19.82 -11.08
N GLU A 258 18.68 -19.12 -10.18
CA GLU A 258 18.04 -18.25 -9.18
C GLU A 258 18.05 -16.78 -9.62
N HIS A 259 16.95 -16.08 -9.36
CA HIS A 259 16.85 -14.62 -9.38
C HIS A 259 16.42 -14.14 -7.99
N ALA A 260 17.13 -13.13 -7.44
CA ALA A 260 16.80 -12.50 -6.18
C ALA A 260 16.49 -11.03 -6.40
N GLY A 261 15.52 -10.51 -5.66
CA GLY A 261 15.08 -9.13 -5.78
C GLY A 261 13.73 -8.98 -6.47
N GLU A 262 13.45 -7.78 -6.90
CA GLU A 262 12.18 -7.42 -7.53
C GLU A 262 12.18 -7.64 -9.05
N LEU A 263 10.99 -7.65 -9.64
CA LEU A 263 10.80 -7.70 -11.09
C LEU A 263 10.26 -6.33 -11.55
N GLN A 264 11.16 -5.43 -11.89
CA GLN A 264 10.92 -4.06 -12.33
C GLN A 264 11.74 -3.78 -13.61
N HIS A 265 11.46 -2.76 -14.42
CA HIS A 265 10.38 -1.75 -14.37
C HIS A 265 9.51 -1.92 -15.60
N HIS A 266 8.20 -1.76 -15.45
CA HIS A 266 7.28 -1.62 -16.57
C HIS A 266 6.29 -0.52 -16.21
N GLY A 267 6.18 0.54 -17.01
CA GLY A 267 5.20 1.59 -16.78
C GLY A 267 5.46 2.41 -15.49
N VAL A 268 6.60 3.09 -15.37
CA VAL A 268 6.97 3.84 -14.15
C VAL A 268 5.99 4.98 -13.81
N GLY A 269 5.21 5.47 -14.79
CA GLY A 269 4.15 6.45 -14.57
C GLY A 269 3.04 5.93 -13.66
N CYS A 270 2.82 4.62 -13.62
CA CYS A 270 1.80 3.96 -12.79
C CYS A 270 1.96 4.26 -11.29
N TYR A 271 3.17 4.54 -10.82
CA TYR A 271 3.41 4.89 -9.42
C TYR A 271 2.82 6.24 -9.03
N THR A 272 2.55 7.13 -10.01
CA THR A 272 2.09 8.50 -9.79
C THR A 272 0.76 8.82 -10.47
N SER A 273 0.45 8.21 -11.64
CA SER A 273 -0.77 8.47 -12.41
C SER A 273 -2.01 8.34 -11.54
N HIS A 274 -2.90 9.34 -11.59
CA HIS A 274 -4.08 9.45 -10.73
C HIS A 274 -3.73 9.36 -9.24
N SER A 275 -3.07 10.38 -8.71
CA SER A 275 -2.60 10.41 -7.31
C SER A 275 -3.72 10.27 -6.27
N GLY A 276 -4.97 10.59 -6.65
CA GLY A 276 -6.17 10.45 -5.82
C GLY A 276 -6.43 9.00 -5.41
N ILE A 277 -6.40 8.03 -6.34
CA ILE A 277 -6.66 6.62 -6.04
C ILE A 277 -5.62 6.05 -5.04
N LYS A 278 -4.35 6.44 -5.19
CA LYS A 278 -3.26 6.02 -4.31
C LYS A 278 -3.47 6.51 -2.87
N ARG A 279 -3.88 7.77 -2.72
CA ARG A 279 -4.22 8.35 -1.41
C ARG A 279 -5.44 7.66 -0.79
N TRP A 280 -6.50 7.40 -1.57
CA TRP A 280 -7.69 6.72 -1.07
C TRP A 280 -7.36 5.30 -0.63
N ASN A 281 -6.58 4.58 -1.43
CA ASN A 281 -6.11 3.23 -1.10
C ASN A 281 -5.37 3.21 0.23
N ARG A 282 -4.28 3.99 0.37
CA ARG A 282 -3.48 4.02 1.59
C ARG A 282 -4.32 4.39 2.82
N ARG A 283 -5.21 5.38 2.68
CA ARG A 283 -6.11 5.77 3.74
C ARG A 283 -7.05 4.63 4.16
N ALA A 284 -7.63 3.91 3.20
CA ALA A 284 -8.56 2.82 3.48
C ALA A 284 -7.86 1.65 4.17
N GLU A 285 -6.68 1.23 3.69
CA GLU A 285 -5.85 0.20 4.34
C GLU A 285 -5.58 0.53 5.80
N ASN A 286 -5.13 1.74 6.09
CA ASN A 286 -4.82 2.18 7.45
C ASN A 286 -6.07 2.27 8.34
N LEU A 287 -7.20 2.71 7.80
CA LEU A 287 -8.47 2.78 8.55
C LEU A 287 -9.01 1.39 8.87
N LEU A 288 -8.97 0.45 7.93
CA LEU A 288 -9.41 -0.94 8.13
C LEU A 288 -8.55 -1.65 9.18
N GLN A 289 -7.22 -1.61 9.05
CA GLN A 289 -6.31 -2.20 10.03
C GLN A 289 -6.51 -1.60 11.43
N ARG A 290 -6.67 -0.29 11.54
CA ARG A 290 -6.95 0.37 12.82
C ARG A 290 -8.29 -0.06 13.40
N ALA A 291 -9.33 -0.16 12.56
CA ALA A 291 -10.66 -0.59 12.98
C ALA A 291 -10.65 -2.02 13.52
N GLU A 292 -9.96 -2.95 12.84
CA GLU A 292 -9.81 -4.34 13.28
C GLU A 292 -9.12 -4.44 14.64
N LYS A 293 -7.98 -3.75 14.82
CA LYS A 293 -7.25 -3.74 16.10
C LYS A 293 -8.15 -3.34 17.25
N TRP A 294 -8.83 -2.22 17.13
CA TRP A 294 -9.68 -1.69 18.20
C TRP A 294 -11.00 -2.47 18.36
N ALA A 295 -11.56 -3.01 17.28
CA ALA A 295 -12.73 -3.88 17.38
C ALA A 295 -12.39 -5.19 18.12
N ALA A 296 -11.22 -5.78 17.88
CA ALA A 296 -10.74 -6.96 18.59
C ALA A 296 -10.54 -6.68 20.10
N VAL A 297 -9.94 -5.55 20.43
CA VAL A 297 -9.80 -5.11 21.82
C VAL A 297 -11.17 -4.89 22.47
N ALA A 298 -12.09 -4.21 21.80
CA ALA A 298 -13.43 -3.92 22.33
C ALA A 298 -14.27 -5.18 22.54
N ASP A 299 -14.11 -6.18 21.69
CA ASP A 299 -14.78 -7.47 21.83
C ASP A 299 -14.35 -8.19 23.12
N VAL A 300 -13.04 -8.21 23.41
CA VAL A 300 -12.53 -8.83 24.64
C VAL A 300 -12.84 -7.99 25.88
N VAL A 301 -12.57 -6.68 25.84
CA VAL A 301 -12.61 -5.80 27.04
C VAL A 301 -14.03 -5.36 27.40
N ALA A 302 -14.85 -5.10 26.39
CA ALA A 302 -16.18 -4.50 26.56
C ALA A 302 -17.33 -5.41 26.11
N GLY A 303 -17.07 -6.58 25.51
CA GLY A 303 -18.09 -7.44 24.93
C GLY A 303 -18.79 -6.82 23.73
N GLN A 304 -18.15 -5.86 23.08
CA GLN A 304 -18.66 -5.25 21.85
C GLN A 304 -18.45 -6.21 20.68
N PRO A 305 -19.50 -6.72 20.01
CA PRO A 305 -19.32 -7.70 18.95
C PRO A 305 -18.41 -7.20 17.82
N TYR A 306 -17.46 -8.04 17.42
CA TYR A 306 -16.54 -7.74 16.31
C TYR A 306 -17.34 -7.79 14.99
N PRO A 307 -17.32 -6.75 14.15
CA PRO A 307 -18.11 -6.67 12.92
C PRO A 307 -17.39 -7.39 11.76
N LEU A 308 -17.23 -8.72 11.86
CA LEU A 308 -16.45 -9.51 10.90
C LEU A 308 -16.97 -9.38 9.47
N ALA A 309 -18.27 -9.54 9.26
CA ALA A 309 -18.86 -9.50 7.93
C ALA A 309 -18.68 -8.12 7.26
N GLU A 310 -18.98 -7.05 7.99
CA GLU A 310 -18.88 -5.68 7.48
C GLU A 310 -17.43 -5.31 7.14
N LEU A 311 -16.46 -5.73 7.96
CA LEU A 311 -15.04 -5.48 7.70
C LEU A 311 -14.54 -6.32 6.53
N THR A 312 -14.97 -7.58 6.40
CA THR A 312 -14.63 -8.44 5.25
C THR A 312 -15.15 -7.85 3.94
N ASP A 313 -16.40 -7.37 3.91
CA ASP A 313 -16.97 -6.72 2.73
C ASP A 313 -16.25 -5.43 2.38
N ALA A 314 -15.89 -4.63 3.39
CA ALA A 314 -15.13 -3.41 3.19
C ALA A 314 -13.71 -3.69 2.64
N TRP A 315 -13.03 -4.73 3.15
CA TRP A 315 -11.78 -5.20 2.58
C TRP A 315 -11.93 -5.64 1.13
N LYS A 316 -12.93 -6.47 0.80
CA LYS A 316 -13.17 -6.95 -0.57
C LYS A 316 -13.42 -5.81 -1.56
N LEU A 317 -14.14 -4.76 -1.16
CA LEU A 317 -14.32 -3.55 -1.97
C LEU A 317 -13.00 -2.81 -2.20
N LEU A 318 -12.16 -2.69 -1.18
CA LEU A 318 -10.84 -2.09 -1.32
C LEU A 318 -9.96 -2.92 -2.27
N LEU A 319 -9.90 -4.24 -2.04
CA LEU A 319 -9.11 -5.17 -2.87
C LEU A 319 -9.56 -5.17 -4.33
N PHE A 320 -10.86 -5.02 -4.59
CA PHE A 320 -11.38 -4.87 -5.96
C PHE A 320 -10.77 -3.64 -6.66
N ASN A 321 -10.64 -2.52 -5.94
CA ASN A 321 -10.05 -1.29 -6.46
C ASN A 321 -8.51 -1.27 -6.45
N GLN A 322 -7.88 -2.34 -5.97
CA GLN A 322 -6.43 -2.59 -6.10
C GLN A 322 -6.06 -3.34 -7.38
N PHE A 323 -7.05 -3.61 -8.25
CA PHE A 323 -6.82 -4.13 -9.59
C PHE A 323 -5.77 -3.29 -10.31
N HIS A 324 -4.88 -3.94 -11.08
CA HIS A 324 -3.67 -3.29 -11.60
C HIS A 324 -3.97 -2.07 -12.49
N ASP A 325 -5.02 -2.05 -13.32
CA ASP A 325 -5.41 -0.88 -14.11
C ASP A 325 -6.11 0.22 -13.28
N THR A 326 -6.87 -0.15 -12.26
CA THR A 326 -7.53 0.84 -11.40
C THR A 326 -6.50 1.53 -10.51
N LEU A 327 -5.71 0.78 -9.76
CA LEU A 327 -4.77 1.36 -8.80
C LEU A 327 -3.57 2.03 -9.49
N ALA A 328 -3.15 1.54 -10.65
CA ALA A 328 -2.08 2.16 -11.44
C ALA A 328 -2.44 3.53 -12.03
N GLY A 329 -3.71 3.86 -12.15
CA GLY A 329 -4.13 5.13 -12.73
C GLY A 329 -4.38 5.08 -14.25
N THR A 330 -4.61 3.89 -14.82
CA THR A 330 -4.64 3.67 -16.28
C THR A 330 -6.04 3.51 -16.86
N SER A 331 -7.08 3.52 -16.00
CA SER A 331 -8.48 3.42 -16.39
C SER A 331 -9.09 4.77 -16.85
N ILE A 332 -10.33 4.71 -17.37
CA ILE A 332 -11.11 5.88 -17.77
C ILE A 332 -11.61 6.68 -16.55
N ALA A 333 -11.90 7.97 -16.72
CA ALA A 333 -12.34 8.84 -15.63
C ALA A 333 -13.61 8.33 -14.87
N PRO A 334 -14.68 7.82 -15.52
CA PRO A 334 -15.85 7.28 -14.82
C PRO A 334 -15.53 6.10 -13.89
N ALA A 335 -14.53 5.28 -14.22
CA ALA A 335 -14.10 4.17 -13.35
C ALA A 335 -13.55 4.66 -12.01
N TYR A 336 -12.93 5.85 -11.98
CA TYR A 336 -12.43 6.44 -10.73
C TYR A 336 -13.54 7.12 -9.89
N GLU A 337 -14.67 7.48 -10.51
CA GLU A 337 -15.86 7.88 -9.75
C GLU A 337 -16.41 6.67 -8.96
N ASP A 338 -16.53 5.52 -9.61
CA ASP A 338 -16.92 4.27 -8.95
C ASP A 338 -15.93 3.87 -7.84
N ALA A 339 -14.62 3.91 -8.15
CA ALA A 339 -13.57 3.57 -7.18
C ALA A 339 -13.59 4.48 -5.95
N ARG A 340 -13.76 5.80 -6.14
CA ARG A 340 -13.90 6.77 -5.05
C ARG A 340 -15.06 6.44 -4.13
N ASP A 341 -16.21 6.11 -4.71
CA ASP A 341 -17.42 5.84 -3.96
C ASP A 341 -17.31 4.50 -3.20
N GLN A 342 -16.74 3.47 -3.83
CA GLN A 342 -16.51 2.16 -3.20
C GLN A 342 -15.47 2.22 -2.07
N ILE A 343 -14.33 2.84 -2.30
CA ILE A 343 -13.29 3.03 -1.27
C ILE A 343 -13.80 3.97 -0.17
N GLY A 344 -14.58 4.99 -0.51
CA GLY A 344 -15.24 5.88 0.44
C GLY A 344 -16.21 5.14 1.35
N TYR A 345 -16.96 4.19 0.82
CA TYR A 345 -17.83 3.32 1.61
C TYR A 345 -17.01 2.43 2.56
N ALA A 346 -15.94 1.78 2.07
CA ALA A 346 -15.04 0.99 2.90
C ALA A 346 -14.44 1.81 4.05
N CYS A 347 -14.02 3.05 3.79
CA CYS A 347 -13.56 3.98 4.82
C CYS A 347 -14.66 4.30 5.85
N THR A 348 -15.91 4.43 5.42
CA THR A 348 -17.05 4.70 6.31
C THR A 348 -17.32 3.52 7.23
N VAL A 349 -17.33 2.30 6.70
CA VAL A 349 -17.48 1.07 7.50
C VAL A 349 -16.37 0.95 8.55
N ALA A 350 -15.11 1.15 8.14
CA ALA A 350 -13.96 1.14 9.03
C ALA A 350 -14.09 2.22 10.14
N ALA A 351 -14.50 3.44 9.79
CA ALA A 351 -14.68 4.52 10.75
C ALA A 351 -15.81 4.22 11.76
N LEU A 352 -16.91 3.62 11.32
CA LEU A 352 -18.00 3.21 12.20
C LEU A 352 -17.57 2.10 13.16
N ALA A 353 -16.89 1.07 12.66
CA ALA A 353 -16.36 -0.02 13.49
C ALA A 353 -15.38 0.52 14.54
N PHE A 354 -14.44 1.36 14.13
CA PHE A 354 -13.49 2.02 15.02
C PHE A 354 -14.18 2.86 16.09
N ASN A 355 -15.12 3.75 15.70
CA ASN A 355 -15.83 4.60 16.67
C ASN A 355 -16.63 3.80 17.70
N ARG A 356 -17.34 2.73 17.28
CA ARG A 356 -18.05 1.84 18.19
C ARG A 356 -17.09 1.19 19.18
N ALA A 357 -15.95 0.71 18.70
CA ALA A 357 -14.95 0.06 19.52
C ALA A 357 -14.35 0.99 20.59
N ILE A 358 -13.85 2.17 20.19
CA ILE A 358 -13.22 3.09 21.16
C ILE A 358 -14.22 3.66 22.17
N GLN A 359 -15.49 3.91 21.79
CA GLN A 359 -16.53 4.33 22.72
C GLN A 359 -16.86 3.21 23.71
N ALA A 360 -16.97 1.97 23.25
CA ALA A 360 -17.21 0.83 24.15
C ALA A 360 -16.07 0.65 25.17
N ILE A 361 -14.81 0.83 24.72
CA ILE A 361 -13.64 0.78 25.62
C ILE A 361 -13.65 1.99 26.57
N ALA A 362 -13.88 3.20 26.07
CA ALA A 362 -13.87 4.42 26.87
C ALA A 362 -14.87 4.32 28.03
N ARG A 363 -16.07 3.74 27.82
CA ARG A 363 -17.08 3.48 28.86
C ARG A 363 -16.67 2.50 29.94
N ARG A 364 -15.54 1.80 29.76
CA ARG A 364 -14.97 0.90 30.76
C ARG A 364 -13.88 1.53 31.61
N ILE A 365 -13.46 2.75 31.28
CA ILE A 365 -12.40 3.47 32.01
C ILE A 365 -12.97 4.09 33.29
N GLU A 366 -12.26 3.99 34.41
CA GLU A 366 -12.58 4.74 35.62
C GLU A 366 -12.30 6.24 35.40
N ILE A 367 -13.37 7.04 35.34
CA ILE A 367 -13.26 8.50 35.13
C ILE A 367 -13.99 9.22 36.27
N PRO A 368 -13.31 9.49 37.41
CA PRO A 368 -13.92 10.13 38.57
C PRO A 368 -14.43 11.55 38.26
N PHE A 369 -15.58 11.89 38.88
CA PHE A 369 -16.15 13.21 38.73
C PHE A 369 -15.19 14.30 39.24
N ALA A 370 -15.02 15.33 38.42
CA ALA A 370 -14.30 16.58 38.81
C ALA A 370 -15.02 17.79 38.22
N GLU A 371 -15.61 18.60 39.10
CA GLU A 371 -16.42 19.76 38.68
C GLU A 371 -15.64 20.76 37.85
N GLY A 372 -16.26 21.29 36.78
CA GLY A 372 -15.67 22.30 35.89
C GLY A 372 -14.57 21.77 34.95
N THR A 373 -14.36 20.44 34.86
CA THR A 373 -13.34 19.82 33.98
C THR A 373 -13.97 18.98 32.89
N ALA A 374 -13.18 18.65 31.86
CA ALA A 374 -13.58 17.73 30.79
C ALA A 374 -12.55 16.60 30.64
N PRO A 375 -12.95 15.32 30.76
CA PRO A 375 -12.07 14.19 30.54
C PRO A 375 -11.82 13.97 29.04
N LEU A 376 -10.59 13.61 28.75
CA LEU A 376 -10.09 13.36 27.39
C LEU A 376 -9.32 12.05 27.37
N VAL A 377 -9.70 11.10 26.53
CA VAL A 377 -9.00 9.85 26.34
C VAL A 377 -8.24 9.86 25.02
N VAL A 378 -6.95 9.53 25.05
CA VAL A 378 -6.13 9.42 23.85
C VAL A 378 -5.78 7.95 23.63
N PHE A 379 -5.98 7.46 22.39
CA PHE A 379 -5.76 6.09 21.96
C PHE A 379 -4.55 5.98 21.04
N ASN A 380 -3.68 5.01 21.28
CA ASN A 380 -2.51 4.68 20.47
C ASN A 380 -2.76 3.41 19.64
N PRO A 381 -2.76 3.45 18.29
CA PRO A 381 -3.00 2.28 17.46
C PRO A 381 -1.78 1.36 17.27
N HIS A 382 -0.63 1.72 17.84
CA HIS A 382 0.64 1.03 17.64
C HIS A 382 1.01 0.13 18.83
N ALA A 383 1.74 -0.95 18.56
CA ALA A 383 2.21 -1.90 19.56
C ALA A 383 3.46 -1.41 20.34
N TRP A 384 3.81 -0.13 20.24
CA TRP A 384 4.90 0.54 20.98
C TRP A 384 4.41 1.81 21.66
N PRO A 385 5.12 2.30 22.69
CA PRO A 385 4.78 3.57 23.31
C PRO A 385 4.82 4.70 22.32
N LEU A 386 3.76 5.50 22.25
CA LEU A 386 3.65 6.62 21.33
C LEU A 386 3.81 7.93 22.05
N ARG A 387 4.66 8.81 21.51
CA ARG A 387 4.72 10.22 21.86
C ARG A 387 4.46 11.07 20.63
N ALA A 388 3.32 11.76 20.61
CA ALA A 388 2.90 12.53 19.44
C ALA A 388 2.09 13.77 19.84
N ASP A 389 2.15 14.80 18.99
CA ASP A 389 1.28 15.95 19.11
C ASP A 389 -0.15 15.58 18.67
N VAL A 390 -1.10 15.69 19.58
CA VAL A 390 -2.51 15.39 19.36
C VAL A 390 -3.28 16.66 19.16
N GLU A 391 -4.05 16.73 18.08
CA GLU A 391 -4.98 17.83 17.81
C GLU A 391 -6.40 17.45 18.25
N LEU A 392 -7.01 18.26 19.09
CA LEU A 392 -8.41 18.11 19.51
C LEU A 392 -9.21 19.37 19.16
N GLU A 393 -10.25 19.20 18.34
CA GLU A 393 -11.20 20.27 18.04
C GLU A 393 -12.55 20.01 18.72
N PHE A 394 -13.03 20.94 19.53
CA PHE A 394 -14.25 20.78 20.32
C PHE A 394 -14.98 22.09 20.61
N ALA A 395 -16.24 21.99 21.01
CA ALA A 395 -17.01 23.09 21.57
C ALA A 395 -16.91 23.06 23.12
N GLY A 396 -16.76 24.19 23.77
CA GLY A 396 -16.43 24.28 25.17
C GLY A 396 -14.97 24.67 25.39
N PHE A 397 -14.63 25.35 26.44
CA PHE A 397 -13.34 26.00 26.68
C PHE A 397 -12.75 26.77 25.47
N ALA A 398 -13.53 26.90 24.38
CA ALA A 398 -13.07 27.44 23.10
C ALA A 398 -12.58 28.88 23.23
N ASN A 399 -13.16 29.68 24.16
CA ASN A 399 -12.84 31.07 24.42
C ASN A 399 -12.12 31.27 25.74
N GLU A 400 -11.85 30.22 26.50
CA GLU A 400 -11.22 30.26 27.81
C GLU A 400 -9.79 29.71 27.72
N GLU A 401 -8.93 30.15 28.62
CA GLU A 401 -7.63 29.55 28.82
C GLU A 401 -7.83 28.13 29.39
N ALA A 402 -7.23 27.12 28.78
CA ALA A 402 -7.32 25.73 29.20
C ALA A 402 -5.96 25.23 29.68
N ARG A 403 -5.96 24.48 30.76
CA ARG A 403 -4.84 23.69 31.26
C ARG A 403 -5.14 22.21 31.04
N LEU A 404 -4.14 21.45 30.66
CA LEU A 404 -4.23 20.00 30.52
C LEU A 404 -3.40 19.32 31.61
N VAL A 405 -3.96 18.30 32.23
CA VAL A 405 -3.24 17.42 33.16
C VAL A 405 -3.41 15.96 32.73
N ASP A 406 -2.41 15.13 33.03
CA ASP A 406 -2.52 13.67 32.85
C ASP A 406 -3.27 13.02 34.03
N GLU A 407 -3.38 11.71 34.03
CA GLU A 407 -4.07 10.91 35.06
C GLU A 407 -3.42 11.02 36.44
N THR A 408 -2.16 11.43 36.53
CA THR A 408 -1.45 11.64 37.79
C THR A 408 -1.65 13.06 38.36
N GLY A 409 -2.24 13.97 37.56
CA GLY A 409 -2.38 15.39 37.85
C GLY A 409 -1.16 16.23 37.42
N ALA A 410 -0.20 15.63 36.70
CA ALA A 410 0.93 16.38 36.17
C ALA A 410 0.49 17.26 34.98
N ALA A 411 1.01 18.49 34.94
CA ALA A 411 0.67 19.43 33.87
C ALA A 411 1.29 19.02 32.55
N VAL A 412 0.48 19.03 31.49
CA VAL A 412 0.87 18.79 30.11
C VAL A 412 0.83 20.11 29.34
N PRO A 413 1.87 20.45 28.57
CA PRO A 413 1.82 21.65 27.72
C PRO A 413 0.63 21.59 26.76
N VAL A 414 -0.04 22.72 26.57
CA VAL A 414 -1.15 22.84 25.64
C VAL A 414 -1.04 24.14 24.86
N GLN A 415 -1.42 24.12 23.60
CA GLN A 415 -1.38 25.25 22.70
C GLN A 415 -2.70 25.36 21.94
N ARG A 416 -3.22 26.57 21.84
CA ARG A 416 -4.38 26.87 21.00
C ARG A 416 -3.95 27.15 19.58
N THR A 417 -4.71 26.63 18.64
CA THR A 417 -4.50 26.82 17.19
C THR A 417 -5.85 27.06 16.52
N PRO A 418 -5.90 27.72 15.35
CA PRO A 418 -7.15 27.94 14.64
C PRO A 418 -7.88 26.63 14.35
N GLY A 419 -9.18 26.58 14.66
CA GLY A 419 -10.06 25.47 14.32
C GLY A 419 -10.48 25.49 12.84
N THR A 420 -11.20 24.44 12.40
CA THR A 420 -11.75 24.37 11.04
C THR A 420 -12.87 25.39 10.80
N THR A 421 -13.59 25.80 11.86
CA THR A 421 -14.65 26.80 11.78
C THR A 421 -14.08 28.21 11.95
N THR A 422 -13.71 28.85 10.86
CA THR A 422 -13.02 30.15 10.88
C THR A 422 -13.93 31.35 11.26
N LEU A 423 -15.24 31.24 11.04
CA LEU A 423 -16.20 32.35 11.29
C LEU A 423 -16.96 32.22 12.62
N ASN A 424 -16.98 31.05 13.23
CA ASN A 424 -17.70 30.77 14.46
C ASN A 424 -16.71 30.45 15.60
N GLY A 425 -16.53 31.37 16.53
CA GLY A 425 -15.66 31.19 17.68
C GLY A 425 -16.13 30.15 18.72
N SER A 426 -17.24 29.42 18.46
CA SER A 426 -17.75 28.41 19.39
C SER A 426 -16.96 27.11 19.39
N ARG A 427 -16.11 26.89 18.41
CA ARG A 427 -15.18 25.73 18.33
C ARG A 427 -13.75 26.21 18.35
N GLY A 428 -12.94 25.56 19.17
CA GLY A 428 -11.51 25.80 19.26
C GLY A 428 -10.75 24.50 19.00
N ARG A 429 -9.49 24.64 18.65
CA ARG A 429 -8.57 23.51 18.54
C ARG A 429 -7.43 23.66 19.53
N LEU A 430 -7.15 22.61 20.27
CA LEU A 430 -5.98 22.47 21.11
C LEU A 430 -5.01 21.47 20.48
N VAL A 431 -3.72 21.72 20.68
CA VAL A 431 -2.66 20.75 20.40
C VAL A 431 -1.84 20.54 21.67
N PHE A 432 -1.48 19.29 21.94
CA PHE A 432 -0.70 18.90 23.12
C PHE A 432 0.10 17.63 22.82
N PRO A 433 1.30 17.46 23.43
CA PRO A 433 2.05 16.21 23.35
C PRO A 433 1.39 15.16 24.24
N ALA A 434 0.97 14.05 23.65
CA ALA A 434 0.45 12.91 24.39
C ALA A 434 1.50 11.80 24.45
N GLU A 435 1.62 11.15 25.60
CA GLU A 435 2.38 9.90 25.78
C GLU A 435 1.38 8.80 26.09
N VAL A 436 1.29 7.79 25.22
CA VAL A 436 0.25 6.76 25.29
C VAL A 436 0.88 5.37 25.23
N PRO A 437 0.48 4.43 26.15
CA PRO A 437 0.99 3.07 26.15
C PRO A 437 0.77 2.31 24.83
N PRO A 438 1.51 1.22 24.59
CA PRO A 438 1.39 0.39 23.39
C PRO A 438 -0.03 -0.16 23.22
N LEU A 439 -0.58 -0.08 22.01
CA LEU A 439 -1.98 -0.40 21.66
C LEU A 439 -2.89 -0.20 22.88
N GLY A 440 -2.98 1.05 23.29
CA GLY A 440 -3.56 1.39 24.59
C GLY A 440 -4.16 2.78 24.60
N PHE A 441 -4.49 3.23 25.77
CA PHE A 441 -5.03 4.56 26.00
C PHE A 441 -4.45 5.21 27.26
N ARG A 442 -4.59 6.55 27.33
CA ARG A 442 -4.33 7.35 28.51
C ARG A 442 -5.40 8.42 28.68
N LEU A 443 -5.84 8.60 29.94
CA LEU A 443 -6.78 9.63 30.34
C LEU A 443 -6.05 10.94 30.63
N TYR A 444 -6.55 12.02 30.06
CA TYR A 444 -6.17 13.39 30.34
C TYR A 444 -7.39 14.17 30.84
N ARG A 445 -7.16 15.35 31.41
CA ARG A 445 -8.23 16.22 31.87
C ARG A 445 -7.96 17.66 31.48
N LEU A 446 -8.94 18.26 30.79
CA LEU A 446 -8.96 19.69 30.55
C LEU A 446 -9.57 20.42 31.75
N GLU A 447 -8.88 21.47 32.23
CA GLU A 447 -9.25 22.30 33.36
C GLU A 447 -9.27 23.75 32.95
N PRO A 448 -10.11 24.61 33.57
CA PRO A 448 -10.04 26.05 33.36
C PRO A 448 -8.69 26.62 33.82
N GLY A 449 -8.20 27.65 33.13
CA GLY A 449 -6.93 28.32 33.41
C GLY A 449 -5.82 27.91 32.45
N GLY A 450 -4.85 28.76 32.27
CA GLY A 450 -3.74 28.50 31.32
C GLY A 450 -3.00 29.79 30.97
N THR A 451 -2.05 29.67 30.05
CA THR A 451 -1.24 30.80 29.57
C THR A 451 -1.77 31.31 28.22
N GLY A 452 -1.87 32.62 28.08
CA GLY A 452 -2.31 33.28 26.85
C GLY A 452 -1.38 32.97 25.64
N ALA A 453 -1.89 33.27 24.45
CA ALA A 453 -1.16 33.02 23.19
C ALA A 453 0.14 33.86 23.11
N ALA A 454 1.21 33.22 22.61
CA ALA A 454 2.47 33.91 22.31
C ALA A 454 2.28 34.94 21.19
N ARG A 455 3.04 36.03 21.24
CA ARG A 455 3.07 37.03 20.17
C ARG A 455 3.97 36.52 19.04
N LEU A 456 3.40 36.35 17.83
CA LEU A 456 4.11 35.90 16.64
C LEU A 456 5.04 36.97 16.05
N ASP A 457 6.28 36.60 15.77
CA ASP A 457 7.14 37.34 14.85
C ASP A 457 7.01 36.75 13.43
N ALA A 458 6.09 37.27 12.64
CA ALA A 458 5.83 36.80 11.29
C ALA A 458 7.04 36.94 10.33
N ALA A 459 8.06 37.71 10.71
CA ALA A 459 9.27 37.86 9.91
C ALA A 459 10.26 36.71 10.16
N ARG A 460 10.12 35.94 11.20
CA ARG A 460 10.97 34.78 11.48
C ARG A 460 10.75 33.67 10.42
N ALA A 461 11.84 33.12 9.88
CA ALA A 461 11.85 32.04 8.91
C ALA A 461 12.64 30.81 9.40
N THR A 462 12.72 30.68 10.74
CA THR A 462 13.47 29.64 11.43
C THR A 462 12.57 28.93 12.44
N LEU A 463 12.61 27.60 12.45
CA LEU A 463 12.06 26.74 13.50
C LEU A 463 13.19 26.01 14.21
N GLU A 464 13.14 25.93 15.51
CA GLU A 464 14.15 25.21 16.28
C GLU A 464 13.58 24.58 17.56
N ASN A 465 14.17 23.44 17.91
CA ASN A 465 13.96 22.75 19.16
C ASN A 465 15.29 22.14 19.67
N PRO A 466 15.33 21.36 20.77
CA PRO A 466 16.56 20.74 21.23
C PRO A 466 17.25 19.81 20.21
N HIS A 467 16.51 19.26 19.27
CA HIS A 467 16.99 18.22 18.33
C HIS A 467 17.30 18.77 16.93
N LEU A 468 16.52 19.74 16.45
CA LEU A 468 16.54 20.19 15.06
C LEU A 468 16.59 21.73 14.95
N LEU A 469 17.19 22.18 13.85
CA LEU A 469 17.07 23.55 13.35
C LEU A 469 16.65 23.48 11.87
N LEU A 470 15.53 24.12 11.53
CA LEU A 470 15.09 24.36 10.16
C LEU A 470 15.14 25.86 9.86
N GLU A 471 15.77 26.24 8.75
CA GLU A 471 15.76 27.61 8.22
C GLU A 471 15.29 27.60 6.78
N ILE A 472 14.32 28.46 6.45
CA ILE A 472 13.82 28.64 5.08
C ILE A 472 14.35 29.96 4.51
N ASP A 473 14.93 29.92 3.32
CA ASP A 473 15.32 31.12 2.59
C ASP A 473 14.07 31.85 2.07
N ARG A 474 13.86 33.05 2.52
CA ARG A 474 12.67 33.87 2.17
C ARG A 474 12.61 34.28 0.71
N SER A 475 13.75 34.28 -0.01
CA SER A 475 13.82 34.69 -1.40
C SER A 475 13.55 33.55 -2.38
N THR A 476 13.81 32.31 -1.96
CA THR A 476 13.65 31.12 -2.78
C THR A 476 12.58 30.16 -2.26
N GLY A 477 12.18 30.25 -0.98
CA GLY A 477 11.28 29.33 -0.31
C GLY A 477 11.92 27.98 0.02
N ARG A 478 13.19 27.77 -0.29
CA ARG A 478 13.92 26.51 -0.11
C ARG A 478 14.42 26.35 1.32
N ILE A 479 14.67 25.11 1.70
CA ILE A 479 15.35 24.80 2.96
C ILE A 479 16.80 25.27 2.86
N ALA A 480 17.12 26.32 3.58
CA ALA A 480 18.47 26.90 3.65
C ALA A 480 19.37 26.07 4.60
N ARG A 481 18.77 25.57 5.71
CA ARG A 481 19.44 24.73 6.68
C ARG A 481 18.47 23.71 7.27
N LEU A 482 18.96 22.49 7.45
CA LEU A 482 18.28 21.43 8.19
C LEU A 482 19.33 20.71 9.06
N VAL A 483 19.47 21.20 10.29
CA VAL A 483 20.55 20.74 11.19
C VAL A 483 20.03 19.70 12.17
N HIS A 484 20.62 18.52 12.16
CA HIS A 484 20.49 17.54 13.22
C HIS A 484 21.47 17.92 14.36
N ARG A 485 20.96 18.46 15.44
CA ARG A 485 21.77 19.12 16.48
C ARG A 485 22.71 18.17 17.24
N GLU A 486 22.29 16.92 17.45
CA GLU A 486 23.08 15.94 18.16
C GLU A 486 24.38 15.60 17.42
N SER A 487 24.31 15.41 16.10
CA SER A 487 25.51 15.17 15.25
C SER A 487 26.18 16.45 14.76
N GLY A 488 25.49 17.61 14.82
CA GLY A 488 25.91 18.86 14.22
C GLY A 488 25.85 18.87 12.68
N ALA A 489 25.31 17.83 12.05
CA ALA A 489 25.23 17.73 10.59
C ALA A 489 24.15 18.67 10.04
N ASP A 490 24.51 19.50 9.06
CA ASP A 490 23.57 20.24 8.22
C ASP A 490 23.28 19.38 6.99
N LEU A 491 22.02 19.04 6.80
CA LEU A 491 21.52 18.13 5.76
C LEU A 491 20.76 18.89 4.66
N ALA A 492 20.95 20.20 4.56
CA ALA A 492 20.37 20.99 3.47
C ALA A 492 21.35 21.13 2.29
N ALA A 493 20.81 21.21 1.08
CA ALA A 493 21.54 21.60 -0.13
C ALA A 493 20.75 22.74 -0.84
N PRO A 494 20.83 23.97 -0.33
CA PRO A 494 19.96 25.08 -0.71
C PRO A 494 20.10 25.52 -2.19
N ASP A 495 21.20 25.19 -2.83
CA ASP A 495 21.42 25.51 -4.25
C ASP A 495 20.63 24.59 -5.21
N ARG A 496 20.06 23.49 -4.71
CA ARG A 496 19.26 22.57 -5.51
C ARG A 496 17.78 22.99 -5.54
N PRO A 497 17.07 22.74 -6.66
CA PRO A 497 15.66 23.09 -6.77
C PRO A 497 14.80 22.23 -5.83
N HIS A 498 13.61 22.74 -5.47
CA HIS A 498 12.68 22.04 -4.56
C HIS A 498 11.41 21.57 -5.28
N ALA A 499 10.54 22.47 -5.72
CA ALA A 499 9.28 22.14 -6.36
C ALA A 499 9.44 22.25 -7.89
N VAL A 500 9.88 21.17 -8.52
CA VAL A 500 10.29 21.13 -9.93
C VAL A 500 9.16 20.64 -10.82
N VAL A 501 8.85 21.42 -11.85
CA VAL A 501 7.91 21.03 -12.90
C VAL A 501 8.68 20.38 -14.04
N VAL A 502 8.31 19.14 -14.37
CA VAL A 502 8.94 18.32 -15.40
C VAL A 502 8.01 18.18 -16.59
N ASP A 503 8.52 18.27 -17.83
CA ASP A 503 7.76 17.94 -19.02
C ASP A 503 7.50 16.43 -19.07
N ASP A 504 6.26 16.04 -19.28
CA ASP A 504 5.85 14.64 -19.36
C ASP A 504 4.86 14.44 -20.49
N ARG A 505 5.39 13.96 -21.60
CA ARG A 505 4.62 13.66 -22.80
C ARG A 505 4.39 12.16 -23.01
N SER A 506 4.60 11.37 -21.96
CA SER A 506 4.33 9.95 -22.00
C SER A 506 2.86 9.64 -21.68
N ASP A 507 2.43 8.45 -22.03
CA ASP A 507 1.08 7.95 -21.78
C ASP A 507 0.83 7.69 -20.28
N THR A 508 -0.35 7.19 -19.92
CA THR A 508 -0.72 6.98 -18.51
C THR A 508 0.19 5.98 -17.79
N TRP A 509 0.77 5.02 -18.47
CA TRP A 509 1.76 4.06 -17.92
C TRP A 509 3.16 4.65 -17.76
N GLY A 510 3.51 5.69 -18.55
CA GLY A 510 4.89 6.14 -18.69
C GLY A 510 5.74 5.09 -19.41
N HIS A 511 5.21 4.51 -20.50
CA HIS A 511 5.94 3.54 -21.31
C HIS A 511 7.26 4.11 -21.80
N ARG A 512 8.33 3.31 -21.74
CA ARG A 512 9.69 3.66 -22.16
C ARG A 512 10.34 4.81 -21.37
N VAL A 513 9.67 5.33 -20.34
CA VAL A 513 10.26 6.28 -19.40
C VAL A 513 11.03 5.50 -18.34
N ARG A 514 12.20 5.99 -17.94
CA ARG A 514 12.99 5.49 -16.81
C ARG A 514 13.15 6.56 -15.75
N ALA A 515 13.25 7.80 -16.14
CA ALA A 515 13.40 8.96 -15.26
C ALA A 515 12.54 10.11 -15.79
N TYR A 516 12.02 10.92 -14.87
CA TYR A 516 11.36 12.20 -15.16
C TYR A 516 12.32 13.33 -14.82
N ASP A 517 13.20 13.72 -15.74
CA ASP A 517 14.34 14.65 -15.53
C ASP A 517 14.32 15.87 -16.45
N ASP A 518 13.37 15.98 -17.39
CA ASP A 518 13.23 17.16 -18.27
C ASP A 518 12.55 18.33 -17.53
N ALA A 519 13.31 18.99 -16.66
CA ALA A 519 12.82 20.11 -15.87
C ALA A 519 12.52 21.33 -16.75
N VAL A 520 11.28 21.80 -16.77
CA VAL A 520 10.81 22.96 -17.55
C VAL A 520 10.50 24.18 -16.70
N GLY A 521 10.47 24.01 -15.39
CA GLY A 521 10.20 25.12 -14.46
C GLY A 521 10.30 24.73 -13.00
N GLU A 522 10.11 25.72 -12.14
CA GLU A 522 10.06 25.57 -10.69
C GLU A 522 8.97 26.48 -10.13
N PHE A 523 8.34 26.09 -9.04
CA PHE A 523 7.45 26.98 -8.30
C PHE A 523 8.27 28.13 -7.70
N ARG A 524 7.76 29.35 -7.84
CA ARG A 524 8.40 30.57 -7.32
C ARG A 524 7.71 30.99 -6.04
N VAL A 525 8.50 31.23 -5.00
CA VAL A 525 7.98 31.70 -3.71
C VAL A 525 7.30 33.06 -3.84
N GLU A 526 6.11 33.17 -3.24
CA GLU A 526 5.37 34.44 -3.10
C GLU A 526 5.44 34.95 -1.66
N ARG A 527 5.43 34.02 -0.68
CA ARG A 527 5.39 34.37 0.73
C ARG A 527 6.02 33.30 1.63
N VAL A 528 6.77 33.75 2.65
CA VAL A 528 7.21 32.94 3.78
C VAL A 528 6.82 33.65 5.08
N ALA A 529 6.10 32.96 5.96
CA ALA A 529 5.64 33.54 7.22
C ALA A 529 5.59 32.50 8.34
N LEU A 530 5.97 32.89 9.55
CA LEU A 530 5.64 32.16 10.77
C LEU A 530 4.13 32.33 11.03
N VAL A 531 3.38 31.27 11.10
CA VAL A 531 1.92 31.28 11.23
C VAL A 531 1.42 30.69 12.55
N GLU A 532 2.28 29.98 13.28
CA GLU A 532 1.99 29.41 14.60
C GLU A 532 3.28 29.35 15.42
N GLU A 533 3.20 29.73 16.70
CA GLU A 533 4.30 29.60 17.66
C GLU A 533 3.70 29.40 19.07
N GLY A 534 4.23 28.43 19.79
CA GLY A 534 3.77 28.11 21.12
C GLY A 534 4.61 27.04 21.83
N PRO A 535 4.18 26.64 23.03
CA PRO A 535 4.96 25.68 23.84
C PRO A 535 4.95 24.25 23.32
N VAL A 536 4.05 23.91 22.38
CA VAL A 536 3.93 22.57 21.83
C VAL A 536 4.63 22.46 20.47
N ARG A 537 4.36 23.42 19.58
CA ARG A 537 4.96 23.45 18.24
C ARG A 537 5.01 24.84 17.65
N SER A 538 5.82 24.97 16.59
CA SER A 538 5.86 26.16 15.73
C SER A 538 5.65 25.76 14.28
N ARG A 539 5.11 26.70 13.45
CA ARG A 539 4.78 26.43 12.06
C ARG A 539 5.14 27.59 11.15
N LEU A 540 5.96 27.30 10.12
CA LEU A 540 6.23 28.17 8.99
C LEU A 540 5.36 27.79 7.80
N ARG A 541 4.86 28.77 7.06
CA ARG A 541 4.13 28.57 5.80
C ARG A 541 4.88 29.21 4.65
N VAL A 542 5.09 28.44 3.60
CA VAL A 542 5.66 28.84 2.32
C VAL A 542 4.57 28.75 1.26
N GLU A 543 4.31 29.84 0.56
CA GLU A 543 3.36 29.92 -0.55
C GLU A 543 4.12 30.19 -1.84
N SER A 544 3.87 29.35 -2.85
CA SER A 544 4.59 29.39 -4.14
C SER A 544 3.62 29.20 -5.31
N ARG A 545 4.02 29.64 -6.49
CA ARG A 545 3.23 29.58 -7.73
C ARG A 545 4.06 29.14 -8.93
N HIS A 546 3.42 28.38 -9.81
CA HIS A 546 3.89 28.10 -11.17
C HIS A 546 2.69 28.16 -12.13
N GLY A 547 2.73 29.04 -13.15
CA GLY A 547 1.57 29.23 -14.01
C GLY A 547 0.30 29.56 -13.23
N ASP A 548 -0.74 28.75 -13.43
CA ASP A 548 -2.00 28.84 -12.69
C ASP A 548 -2.02 27.94 -11.44
N SER A 549 -0.97 27.14 -11.24
CA SER A 549 -0.84 26.21 -10.11
C SER A 549 -0.32 26.93 -8.86
N THR A 550 -0.82 26.54 -7.68
CA THR A 550 -0.37 27.08 -6.40
C THR A 550 0.04 25.96 -5.45
N LEU A 551 1.11 26.19 -4.71
CA LEU A 551 1.64 25.27 -3.71
C LEU A 551 1.76 25.99 -2.37
N ALA A 552 1.19 25.42 -1.32
CA ALA A 552 1.38 25.86 0.05
C ALA A 552 1.99 24.70 0.85
N GLU A 553 3.10 24.97 1.50
CA GLU A 553 3.80 24.04 2.37
C GLU A 553 3.85 24.60 3.78
N GLU A 554 3.35 23.82 4.74
CA GLU A 554 3.42 24.18 6.16
C GLU A 554 4.44 23.27 6.85
N TYR A 555 5.56 23.85 7.24
CA TYR A 555 6.63 23.20 7.99
C TYR A 555 6.33 23.31 9.47
N LEU A 556 6.07 22.19 10.14
CA LEU A 556 5.75 22.10 11.56
C LEU A 556 6.91 21.44 12.31
N LEU A 557 7.30 22.04 13.42
CA LEU A 557 8.31 21.48 14.32
C LEU A 557 7.74 21.44 15.74
N GLY A 558 7.52 20.24 16.27
CA GLY A 558 7.12 20.01 17.65
C GLY A 558 8.27 20.34 18.63
N ALA A 559 7.91 20.75 19.85
CA ALA A 559 8.87 21.19 20.86
C ALA A 559 9.96 20.17 21.20
N ASP A 560 9.66 18.88 21.02
CA ASP A 560 10.59 17.77 21.25
C ASP A 560 10.62 16.74 20.09
N ALA A 561 10.14 17.15 18.90
CA ALA A 561 10.10 16.30 17.72
C ALA A 561 11.52 16.11 17.12
N ARG A 562 11.77 14.88 16.63
CA ARG A 562 13.00 14.52 15.90
C ARG A 562 12.80 14.54 14.38
N PHE A 563 11.72 15.11 13.90
CA PHE A 563 11.38 15.29 12.49
C PHE A 563 10.71 16.64 12.26
N VAL A 564 10.74 17.10 11.02
CA VAL A 564 9.93 18.22 10.54
C VAL A 564 8.75 17.64 9.75
N GLU A 565 7.51 17.94 10.14
CA GLU A 565 6.33 17.59 9.36
C GLU A 565 6.04 18.70 8.35
N VAL A 566 5.78 18.33 7.09
CA VAL A 566 5.46 19.24 5.99
C VAL A 566 4.07 18.90 5.47
N ARG A 567 3.09 19.75 5.73
CA ARG A 567 1.74 19.62 5.18
C ARG A 567 1.68 20.33 3.85
N VAL A 568 1.42 19.56 2.80
CA VAL A 568 1.40 20.03 1.41
C VAL A 568 -0.03 20.23 0.96
N ALA A 569 -0.35 21.42 0.45
CA ALA A 569 -1.60 21.73 -0.24
C ALA A 569 -1.27 22.30 -1.62
N LEU A 570 -1.59 21.55 -2.66
CA LEU A 570 -1.34 21.85 -4.06
C LEU A 570 -2.66 22.08 -4.78
N ASP A 571 -2.80 23.15 -5.55
CA ASP A 571 -3.82 23.28 -6.59
C ASP A 571 -3.13 23.20 -7.95
N TRP A 572 -3.22 22.04 -8.61
CA TRP A 572 -2.49 21.73 -9.82
C TRP A 572 -3.32 22.02 -11.07
N ARG A 573 -2.74 22.72 -12.05
CA ARG A 573 -3.42 23.17 -13.29
C ARG A 573 -2.62 22.94 -14.56
N GLU A 574 -1.47 22.30 -14.47
CA GLU A 574 -0.63 22.01 -15.61
C GLU A 574 -1.10 20.77 -16.37
N GLN A 575 -0.74 20.67 -17.65
CA GLN A 575 -1.09 19.58 -18.55
C GLN A 575 0.18 18.98 -19.13
N LEU A 576 0.22 17.65 -19.29
CA LEU A 576 1.40 16.91 -19.75
C LEU A 576 2.66 17.32 -18.95
N LYS A 577 2.50 17.39 -17.64
CA LYS A 577 3.55 17.75 -16.68
C LYS A 577 3.47 16.86 -15.45
N LEU A 578 4.59 16.78 -14.78
CA LEU A 578 4.75 16.14 -13.48
C LEU A 578 5.36 17.14 -12.50
N LEU A 579 4.92 17.13 -11.25
CA LEU A 579 5.55 17.88 -10.16
C LEU A 579 6.40 16.94 -9.32
N LYS A 580 7.69 17.26 -9.18
CA LYS A 580 8.57 16.65 -8.18
C LYS A 580 8.81 17.60 -7.01
N LEU A 581 8.56 17.10 -5.79
CA LEU A 581 9.03 17.76 -4.57
C LEU A 581 10.35 17.10 -4.17
N ARG A 582 11.43 17.87 -4.25
CA ARG A 582 12.78 17.40 -4.01
C ARG A 582 13.29 17.85 -2.64
N TYR A 583 13.85 16.91 -1.90
CA TYR A 583 14.43 17.11 -0.57
C TYR A 583 15.91 16.73 -0.62
N PRO A 584 16.76 17.67 -1.05
CA PRO A 584 18.19 17.41 -1.16
C PRO A 584 18.81 17.27 0.22
N SER A 585 19.46 16.13 0.46
CA SER A 585 19.95 15.76 1.79
C SER A 585 21.37 16.28 2.13
N GLY A 586 22.08 16.82 1.16
CA GLY A 586 23.51 17.12 1.34
C GLY A 586 24.39 15.89 1.63
N VAL A 587 23.84 14.69 1.52
CA VAL A 587 24.54 13.41 1.62
C VAL A 587 24.77 12.87 0.23
N GLU A 588 26.01 12.48 -0.10
CA GLU A 588 26.29 11.80 -1.36
C GLU A 588 26.25 10.29 -1.13
N ALA A 589 25.37 9.61 -1.86
CA ALA A 589 25.21 8.17 -1.78
C ALA A 589 24.95 7.57 -3.17
N ASP A 590 25.47 6.37 -3.40
CA ASP A 590 25.25 5.60 -4.63
C ASP A 590 23.96 4.77 -4.59
N ARG A 591 23.39 4.62 -3.42
CA ARG A 591 22.19 3.81 -3.16
C ARG A 591 21.25 4.53 -2.20
N ALA A 592 19.97 4.22 -2.33
CA ALA A 592 18.92 4.64 -1.40
C ALA A 592 18.09 3.42 -0.96
N THR A 593 17.53 3.48 0.24
CA THR A 593 16.66 2.45 0.77
C THR A 593 15.21 2.88 0.65
N TYR A 594 14.37 2.02 0.10
CA TYR A 594 12.94 2.23 -0.09
C TYR A 594 12.15 1.23 0.74
N GLU A 595 11.06 1.67 1.34
CA GLU A 595 10.10 0.74 1.90
C GLU A 595 9.37 0.00 0.78
N ILE A 596 9.26 -1.30 0.94
CA ILE A 596 8.40 -2.18 0.16
C ILE A 596 7.46 -2.93 1.12
N GLN A 597 6.58 -3.77 0.60
CA GLN A 597 5.64 -4.55 1.37
C GLN A 597 6.35 -5.44 2.40
N TYR A 598 6.11 -5.19 3.69
CA TYR A 598 6.73 -5.93 4.81
C TYR A 598 8.26 -5.95 4.79
N GLY A 599 8.90 -4.91 4.28
CA GLY A 599 10.35 -4.86 4.25
C GLY A 599 10.91 -3.60 3.60
N SER A 600 12.15 -3.68 3.19
CA SER A 600 12.85 -2.61 2.50
C SER A 600 13.78 -3.17 1.42
N ILE A 601 14.12 -2.34 0.45
CA ILE A 601 15.02 -2.67 -0.63
C ILE A 601 15.98 -1.52 -0.92
N GLU A 602 17.22 -1.84 -1.22
CA GLU A 602 18.20 -0.86 -1.70
C GLU A 602 18.21 -0.81 -3.22
N ARG A 603 18.10 0.41 -3.77
CA ARG A 603 18.19 0.68 -5.21
C ARG A 603 19.27 1.69 -5.53
N PRO A 604 19.81 1.72 -6.77
CA PRO A 604 20.75 2.74 -7.18
C PRO A 604 20.18 4.16 -7.05
N ALA A 605 20.99 5.11 -6.56
CA ALA A 605 20.63 6.52 -6.49
C ALA A 605 20.98 7.23 -7.81
N ASN A 606 20.44 6.75 -8.93
CA ASN A 606 20.77 7.14 -10.30
C ASN A 606 19.75 8.04 -10.99
N GLY A 607 18.63 8.37 -10.28
CA GLY A 607 17.55 9.21 -10.79
C GLY A 607 16.45 8.47 -11.53
N ASP A 608 16.49 7.13 -11.60
CA ASP A 608 15.37 6.33 -12.12
C ASP A 608 14.14 6.52 -11.24
N GLU A 609 12.96 6.49 -11.84
CA GLU A 609 11.68 6.51 -11.14
C GLU A 609 11.38 5.14 -10.55
N GLU A 610 11.20 5.09 -9.22
CA GLU A 610 11.08 3.87 -8.45
C GLU A 610 9.77 3.83 -7.65
N PRO A 611 9.14 2.65 -7.52
CA PRO A 611 8.00 2.51 -6.61
C PRO A 611 8.47 2.46 -5.15
N GLY A 612 7.66 3.00 -4.24
CA GLY A 612 7.91 2.89 -2.80
C GLY A 612 6.63 2.97 -1.99
N GLN A 613 6.73 2.58 -0.72
CA GLN A 613 5.64 2.68 0.22
C GLN A 613 5.71 4.02 1.00
N ALA A 614 5.76 3.99 2.31
CA ALA A 614 5.64 5.20 3.14
C ALA A 614 6.95 5.96 3.33
N TRP A 615 8.12 5.41 3.00
CA TRP A 615 9.39 6.09 3.21
C TRP A 615 10.51 5.72 2.23
N VAL A 616 11.41 6.67 2.06
CA VAL A 616 12.69 6.52 1.34
C VAL A 616 13.79 7.16 2.19
N ASP A 617 14.95 6.53 2.26
CA ASP A 617 16.10 6.99 3.02
C ASP A 617 17.38 7.05 2.18
N VAL A 618 18.17 8.07 2.44
CA VAL A 618 19.55 8.18 1.95
C VAL A 618 20.48 8.35 3.14
N SER A 619 21.36 7.37 3.34
CA SER A 619 22.33 7.36 4.43
C SER A 619 23.74 7.10 3.91
N ALA A 620 24.71 7.94 4.29
CA ALA A 620 26.13 7.72 4.04
C ALA A 620 26.99 8.46 5.08
N GLY A 621 28.15 7.91 5.41
CA GLY A 621 29.10 8.56 6.31
C GLY A 621 28.56 8.78 7.74
N GLY A 622 27.63 7.94 8.21
CA GLY A 622 27.04 8.01 9.57
C GLY A 622 26.01 9.11 9.75
N ARG A 623 25.41 9.59 8.67
CA ARG A 623 24.30 10.56 8.67
C ARG A 623 23.36 10.30 7.50
N GLY A 624 22.10 10.71 7.61
CA GLY A 624 21.11 10.52 6.55
C GLY A 624 19.91 11.42 6.69
N LEU A 625 19.07 11.36 5.65
CA LEU A 625 17.76 11.96 5.60
C LEU A 625 16.76 10.90 5.13
N ALA A 626 15.77 10.61 5.94
CA ALA A 626 14.60 9.87 5.50
C ALA A 626 13.44 10.83 5.19
N VAL A 627 12.73 10.54 4.10
CA VAL A 627 11.54 11.26 3.66
C VAL A 627 10.36 10.30 3.73
N LEU A 628 9.42 10.60 4.63
CA LEU A 628 8.22 9.80 4.88
C LEU A 628 7.01 10.49 4.27
N ASN A 629 5.98 9.73 3.89
CA ASN A 629 4.75 10.30 3.36
C ASN A 629 3.50 9.45 3.66
N ASP A 630 2.31 10.04 3.46
CA ASP A 630 1.00 9.42 3.71
C ASP A 630 0.18 9.12 2.43
N ALA A 631 0.72 9.35 1.21
CA ALA A 631 -0.10 9.31 0.00
C ALA A 631 0.61 8.96 -1.32
N LYS A 632 1.94 9.00 -1.38
CA LYS A 632 2.69 8.93 -2.64
C LYS A 632 3.48 7.63 -2.76
N HIS A 633 3.69 7.18 -4.02
CA HIS A 633 4.34 5.91 -4.32
C HIS A 633 5.42 6.01 -5.40
N GLY A 634 5.52 7.13 -6.14
CA GLY A 634 6.58 7.38 -7.12
C GLY A 634 7.69 8.23 -6.50
N PHE A 635 8.92 7.76 -6.64
CA PHE A 635 10.11 8.41 -6.09
C PHE A 635 11.27 8.32 -7.06
N ASP A 636 12.18 9.27 -6.98
CA ASP A 636 13.52 9.13 -7.53
C ASP A 636 14.56 9.58 -6.52
N VAL A 637 15.76 9.00 -6.60
CA VAL A 637 16.91 9.47 -5.83
C VAL A 637 18.07 9.65 -6.77
N GLN A 638 18.67 10.86 -6.75
CA GLN A 638 19.87 11.15 -7.51
C GLN A 638 20.98 11.65 -6.60
N GLY A 639 21.98 10.81 -6.36
CA GLY A 639 22.99 11.10 -5.35
C GLY A 639 22.37 11.15 -3.95
N GLY A 640 22.21 12.30 -3.36
CA GLY A 640 21.53 12.45 -2.06
C GLY A 640 20.21 13.22 -2.15
N ASP A 641 19.73 13.45 -3.35
CA ASP A 641 18.52 14.25 -3.60
C ASP A 641 17.32 13.33 -3.77
N ILE A 642 16.42 13.32 -2.78
CA ILE A 642 15.19 12.51 -2.77
C ILE A 642 14.06 13.30 -3.41
N GLY A 643 13.49 12.80 -4.50
CA GLY A 643 12.32 13.35 -5.18
C GLY A 643 11.06 12.53 -4.91
N ILE A 644 9.95 13.21 -4.57
CA ILE A 644 8.61 12.64 -4.55
C ILE A 644 7.88 13.09 -5.81
N SER A 645 7.41 12.17 -6.63
CA SER A 645 6.52 12.45 -7.75
C SER A 645 5.12 12.73 -7.20
N ALA A 646 4.80 14.03 -7.02
CA ALA A 646 3.63 14.46 -6.27
C ALA A 646 2.33 14.32 -7.07
N VAL A 647 2.34 14.74 -8.33
CA VAL A 647 1.22 14.62 -9.28
C VAL A 647 1.74 14.48 -10.69
N ARG A 648 0.94 13.85 -11.55
CA ARG A 648 1.22 13.64 -12.96
C ARG A 648 -0.04 13.87 -13.78
N SER A 649 0.04 14.59 -14.92
CA SER A 649 -1.14 15.00 -15.71
C SER A 649 -1.12 14.48 -17.14
N PRO A 650 -1.09 13.18 -17.41
CA PRO A 650 -1.33 12.64 -18.73
C PRO A 650 -2.81 12.80 -19.13
N VAL A 651 -3.12 12.56 -20.38
CA VAL A 651 -4.51 12.41 -20.85
C VAL A 651 -5.09 11.12 -20.26
N TRP A 652 -6.35 11.12 -19.86
CA TRP A 652 -7.06 9.97 -19.33
C TRP A 652 -7.00 8.77 -20.28
N ALA A 653 -6.66 7.60 -19.74
CA ALA A 653 -6.59 6.32 -20.45
C ALA A 653 -5.80 6.36 -21.77
N TRP A 654 -4.89 7.32 -21.90
CA TRP A 654 -4.01 7.38 -23.07
C TRP A 654 -3.01 6.23 -23.01
N HIS A 655 -2.90 5.53 -24.13
CA HIS A 655 -2.08 4.32 -24.28
C HIS A 655 -1.28 4.37 -25.58
N GLU A 656 0.04 4.27 -25.53
CA GLU A 656 0.88 4.08 -26.71
C GLU A 656 0.47 2.80 -27.51
N PRO A 657 0.56 2.78 -28.84
CA PRO A 657 1.20 3.78 -29.70
C PRO A 657 0.25 4.88 -30.23
N ARG A 658 -0.89 5.12 -29.59
CA ARG A 658 -1.82 6.16 -30.03
C ARG A 658 -1.19 7.53 -29.81
N GLU A 659 -1.20 8.37 -30.86
CA GLU A 659 -0.76 9.75 -30.76
C GLU A 659 -1.96 10.66 -30.45
N LEU A 660 -1.70 11.73 -29.68
CA LEU A 660 -2.72 12.74 -29.42
C LEU A 660 -2.96 13.58 -30.67
N ASP A 661 -4.22 13.77 -31.08
CA ASP A 661 -4.58 14.64 -32.16
C ASP A 661 -4.51 16.11 -31.67
N PRO A 662 -3.68 16.98 -32.28
CA PRO A 662 -3.53 18.36 -31.86
C PRO A 662 -4.78 19.22 -32.01
N ASP A 663 -5.75 18.78 -32.83
CA ASP A 663 -7.02 19.49 -33.08
C ASP A 663 -8.13 19.04 -32.10
N GLU A 664 -7.88 17.99 -31.27
CA GLU A 664 -8.83 17.51 -30.28
C GLU A 664 -8.60 18.13 -28.90
N ARG A 665 -9.68 18.17 -28.10
CA ARG A 665 -9.62 18.54 -26.69
C ARG A 665 -9.59 17.31 -25.80
N TYR A 666 -8.62 17.26 -24.91
CA TYR A 666 -8.44 16.18 -23.96
C TYR A 666 -8.68 16.65 -22.53
N GLU A 667 -9.12 15.73 -21.69
CA GLU A 667 -9.15 15.90 -20.25
C GLU A 667 -7.87 15.28 -19.65
N TYR A 668 -7.30 15.98 -18.66
CA TYR A 668 -6.04 15.60 -18.04
C TYR A 668 -6.25 15.17 -16.58
N MET A 669 -5.47 14.20 -16.17
CA MET A 669 -5.48 13.69 -14.78
C MET A 669 -5.00 14.72 -13.78
N ASP A 670 -5.28 14.46 -12.52
CA ASP A 670 -4.76 15.15 -11.31
C ASP A 670 -4.97 16.66 -11.30
N GLN A 671 -5.94 17.17 -12.05
CA GLN A 671 -6.28 18.59 -12.01
C GLN A 671 -6.98 18.95 -10.68
N GLY A 672 -6.62 20.10 -10.11
CA GLY A 672 -7.25 20.64 -8.91
C GLY A 672 -6.47 20.34 -7.63
N ARG A 673 -7.20 20.31 -6.51
CA ARG A 673 -6.59 20.28 -5.18
C ARG A 673 -6.10 18.89 -4.79
N GLN A 674 -4.86 18.87 -4.30
CA GLN A 674 -4.17 17.71 -3.74
C GLN A 674 -3.63 18.07 -2.35
N ASP A 675 -3.87 17.23 -1.35
CA ASP A 675 -3.35 17.42 0.01
C ASP A 675 -2.66 16.13 0.45
N PHE A 676 -1.46 16.25 1.03
CA PHE A 676 -0.72 15.12 1.62
C PHE A 676 0.31 15.63 2.63
N THR A 677 0.87 14.73 3.41
CA THR A 677 1.86 15.05 4.44
C THR A 677 3.18 14.33 4.18
N VAL A 678 4.28 15.05 4.39
CA VAL A 678 5.64 14.54 4.36
C VAL A 678 6.28 14.74 5.73
N ARG A 679 7.14 13.83 6.18
CA ARG A 679 8.04 14.04 7.31
C ARG A 679 9.47 13.96 6.85
N LEU A 680 10.27 14.94 7.22
CA LEU A 680 11.71 14.97 7.02
C LEU A 680 12.37 14.53 8.32
N VAL A 681 13.11 13.42 8.28
CA VAL A 681 13.79 12.84 9.43
C VAL A 681 15.30 12.90 9.20
N PRO A 682 15.94 14.01 9.54
CA PRO A 682 17.41 14.08 9.55
C PRO A 682 17.94 13.24 10.73
N HIS A 683 18.96 12.43 10.50
CA HIS A 683 19.45 11.51 11.52
C HIS A 683 20.97 11.26 11.45
N ALA A 684 21.50 10.77 12.56
CA ALA A 684 22.81 10.10 12.62
C ALA A 684 22.61 8.60 12.38
N GLY A 685 23.67 7.90 11.98
CA GLY A 685 23.60 6.47 11.69
C GLY A 685 22.82 6.17 10.40
N ASP A 686 21.96 5.17 10.46
CA ASP A 686 21.07 4.79 9.35
C ASP A 686 19.57 4.89 9.74
N TRP A 687 18.68 4.58 8.80
CA TRP A 687 17.23 4.63 8.96
C TRP A 687 16.71 3.71 10.09
N ARG A 688 17.42 2.62 10.41
CA ARG A 688 17.06 1.67 11.47
C ARG A 688 17.23 2.32 12.84
N GLU A 689 18.41 2.92 13.06
CA GLU A 689 18.72 3.63 14.31
C GLU A 689 17.82 4.85 14.51
N ALA A 690 17.40 5.49 13.41
CA ALA A 690 16.47 6.60 13.41
C ALA A 690 15.00 6.18 13.66
N GLY A 691 14.68 4.88 13.63
CA GLY A 691 13.32 4.37 13.84
C GLY A 691 12.34 4.74 12.72
N VAL A 692 12.83 4.89 11.49
CA VAL A 692 12.07 5.40 10.33
C VAL A 692 10.78 4.61 10.09
N VAL A 693 10.81 3.27 10.22
CA VAL A 693 9.64 2.40 10.03
C VAL A 693 8.50 2.78 10.99
N ARG A 694 8.81 2.97 12.28
CA ARG A 694 7.80 3.35 13.28
C ARG A 694 7.29 4.77 13.05
N LEU A 695 8.18 5.72 12.74
CA LEU A 695 7.78 7.10 12.42
C LEU A 695 6.88 7.19 11.17
N ALA A 696 7.09 6.32 10.18
CA ALA A 696 6.24 6.22 9.00
C ALA A 696 4.86 5.62 9.34
N ALA A 697 4.83 4.58 10.18
CA ALA A 697 3.58 4.02 10.68
C ALA A 697 2.78 5.05 11.52
N GLU A 698 3.44 5.82 12.37
CA GLU A 698 2.82 6.90 13.18
C GLU A 698 2.26 8.04 12.33
N LEU A 699 2.89 8.36 11.19
CA LEU A 699 2.34 9.31 10.23
C LEU A 699 1.04 8.77 9.59
N ASN A 700 1.02 7.50 9.23
CA ASN A 700 -0.08 6.86 8.51
C ASN A 700 -1.24 6.43 9.42
N GLN A 701 -0.98 6.14 10.69
CA GLN A 701 -1.99 5.80 11.71
C GLN A 701 -1.78 6.69 12.96
N PRO A 702 -2.17 7.97 12.93
CA PRO A 702 -1.99 8.87 14.06
C PRO A 702 -2.88 8.48 15.26
N PRO A 703 -2.50 8.90 16.50
CA PRO A 703 -3.33 8.72 17.68
C PRO A 703 -4.68 9.41 17.53
N PHE A 704 -5.66 8.92 18.26
CA PHE A 704 -7.01 9.47 18.26
C PHE A 704 -7.42 9.95 19.65
N ALA A 705 -8.02 11.13 19.72
CA ALA A 705 -8.49 11.72 20.96
C ALA A 705 -10.04 11.75 21.01
N LEU A 706 -10.61 11.38 22.16
CA LEU A 706 -12.04 11.34 22.43
C LEU A 706 -12.35 12.11 23.72
N LEU A 707 -13.27 13.06 23.65
CA LEU A 707 -13.88 13.64 24.87
C LEU A 707 -14.88 12.64 25.45
N GLU A 708 -14.82 12.40 26.76
CA GLU A 708 -15.66 11.44 27.45
C GLU A 708 -16.43 12.13 28.60
N SER A 709 -17.36 11.41 29.19
CA SER A 709 -18.10 11.84 30.39
C SER A 709 -17.51 11.18 31.65
N PHE A 710 -17.89 11.70 32.83
CA PHE A 710 -17.54 11.07 34.10
C PHE A 710 -18.37 9.83 34.33
N HIS A 711 -17.74 8.74 34.75
CA HIS A 711 -18.41 7.47 35.08
C HIS A 711 -17.43 6.53 35.81
N GLU A 712 -17.99 5.53 36.48
CA GLU A 712 -17.24 4.40 37.05
C GLU A 712 -16.87 3.41 35.94
N GLY A 713 -15.77 2.71 36.10
CA GLY A 713 -15.33 1.67 35.17
C GLY A 713 -14.28 0.74 35.79
N PRO A 714 -14.10 -0.48 35.26
CA PRO A 714 -13.13 -1.45 35.78
C PRO A 714 -11.69 -1.20 35.25
N LEU A 715 -11.51 -0.41 34.21
CA LEU A 715 -10.20 -0.12 33.63
C LEU A 715 -9.53 1.06 34.32
N ALA A 716 -8.23 0.94 34.57
CA ALA A 716 -7.41 2.03 35.06
C ALA A 716 -7.37 3.22 34.06
N PRO A 717 -7.01 4.43 34.48
CA PRO A 717 -6.90 5.59 33.63
C PRO A 717 -5.89 5.49 32.48
N ALA A 718 -4.99 4.52 32.53
CA ALA A 718 -4.09 4.16 31.43
C ALA A 718 -3.95 2.64 31.37
N ALA A 719 -3.95 2.09 30.13
CA ALA A 719 -3.79 0.66 29.91
C ALA A 719 -3.12 0.39 28.55
N SER A 720 -2.46 -0.79 28.44
CA SER A 720 -1.92 -1.36 27.21
C SER A 720 -2.57 -2.71 26.98
N PHE A 721 -2.86 -3.03 25.72
CA PHE A 721 -3.51 -4.28 25.31
C PHE A 721 -2.60 -5.19 24.50
N LEU A 722 -1.60 -4.63 23.83
CA LEU A 722 -0.59 -5.36 23.09
C LEU A 722 0.68 -4.53 23.00
N ALA A 723 1.85 -5.16 23.17
CA ALA A 723 3.16 -4.54 22.99
C ALA A 723 4.10 -5.46 22.19
N ASP A 724 4.90 -4.89 21.32
CA ASP A 724 5.88 -5.63 20.49
C ASP A 724 7.23 -5.87 21.20
N GLY A 725 7.35 -5.49 22.46
CA GLY A 725 8.56 -5.69 23.27
C GLY A 725 9.77 -4.85 22.82
N GLY A 726 9.64 -4.04 21.80
CA GLY A 726 10.74 -3.26 21.21
C GLY A 726 11.54 -4.07 20.17
N GLY A 727 12.63 -3.48 19.66
CA GLY A 727 13.48 -4.10 18.65
C GLY A 727 12.95 -3.95 17.21
N ASP A 728 13.34 -4.89 16.34
CA ASP A 728 13.12 -4.81 14.89
C ASP A 728 11.81 -5.47 14.44
N ALA A 729 11.09 -6.14 15.34
CA ALA A 729 9.76 -6.67 15.06
C ALA A 729 8.70 -5.58 15.14
N VAL A 730 7.78 -5.60 14.18
CA VAL A 730 6.62 -4.70 14.13
C VAL A 730 5.36 -5.53 14.08
N VAL A 731 4.48 -5.38 15.07
CA VAL A 731 3.15 -5.97 15.05
C VAL A 731 2.23 -5.10 14.21
N SER A 732 1.88 -5.57 13.02
CA SER A 732 1.04 -4.85 12.06
C SER A 732 -0.46 -5.12 12.25
N VAL A 733 -0.84 -6.35 12.65
CA VAL A 733 -2.22 -6.81 12.73
C VAL A 733 -2.56 -7.35 14.10
N LEU A 734 -3.74 -6.96 14.59
CA LEU A 734 -4.51 -7.64 15.63
C LEU A 734 -5.96 -7.65 15.17
N LYS A 735 -6.56 -8.82 15.02
CA LYS A 735 -7.96 -9.00 14.59
C LYS A 735 -8.54 -10.29 15.16
N LEU A 736 -9.81 -10.57 14.92
CA LEU A 736 -10.36 -11.90 15.13
C LEU A 736 -10.14 -12.78 13.89
N ALA A 737 -10.06 -14.10 14.11
CA ALA A 737 -9.95 -15.11 13.07
C ALA A 737 -11.16 -15.11 12.12
N GLU A 738 -10.92 -15.37 10.84
CA GLU A 738 -11.96 -15.35 9.79
C GLU A 738 -12.98 -16.49 9.93
N ASP A 739 -12.66 -17.56 10.66
CA ASP A 739 -13.52 -18.73 10.86
C ASP A 739 -14.65 -18.51 11.89
N GLY A 740 -14.73 -17.33 12.50
CA GLY A 740 -15.74 -16.99 13.50
C GLY A 740 -15.54 -17.66 14.86
N SER A 741 -14.41 -18.31 15.13
CA SER A 741 -14.08 -18.91 16.44
C SER A 741 -14.01 -17.87 17.56
N GLY A 742 -13.68 -16.64 17.19
CA GLY A 742 -13.40 -15.53 18.10
C GLY A 742 -11.97 -15.52 18.64
N ASP A 743 -11.10 -16.40 18.16
CA ASP A 743 -9.67 -16.36 18.47
C ASP A 743 -9.03 -15.09 17.93
N LEU A 744 -7.98 -14.61 18.61
CA LEU A 744 -7.22 -13.45 18.11
C LEU A 744 -6.16 -13.91 17.10
N VAL A 745 -5.95 -13.10 16.10
CA VAL A 745 -4.86 -13.24 15.13
C VAL A 745 -3.91 -12.07 15.30
N VAL A 746 -2.64 -12.40 15.51
CA VAL A 746 -1.54 -11.43 15.62
C VAL A 746 -0.58 -11.67 14.46
N ARG A 747 -0.27 -10.63 13.67
CA ARG A 747 0.75 -10.70 12.62
C ARG A 747 1.86 -9.71 12.89
N ALA A 748 3.10 -10.21 12.84
CA ALA A 748 4.30 -9.41 13.00
C ALA A 748 5.26 -9.68 11.84
N TYR A 749 6.13 -8.71 11.56
CA TYR A 749 7.22 -8.88 10.60
C TYR A 749 8.51 -8.26 11.12
N GLU A 750 9.64 -8.74 10.61
CA GLU A 750 10.95 -8.18 10.88
C GLU A 750 11.21 -7.01 9.92
N SER A 751 11.50 -5.83 10.43
CA SER A 751 11.50 -4.57 9.68
C SER A 751 12.89 -4.03 9.32
N ALA A 752 13.95 -4.58 9.90
CA ALA A 752 15.33 -4.07 9.75
C ALA A 752 16.19 -4.86 8.75
N GLY A 753 15.65 -5.94 8.17
CA GLY A 753 16.37 -6.82 7.24
C GLY A 753 17.41 -7.72 7.92
N ARG A 754 17.23 -8.07 9.20
CA ARG A 754 18.15 -8.91 9.99
C ARG A 754 17.41 -9.87 10.92
N ALA A 755 17.96 -11.07 11.10
CA ALA A 755 17.36 -12.04 12.01
C ALA A 755 17.41 -11.54 13.46
N GLY A 756 16.34 -11.77 14.22
CA GLY A 756 16.24 -11.35 15.61
C GLY A 756 15.20 -12.12 16.40
N ARG A 757 15.21 -11.95 17.71
CA ARG A 757 14.16 -12.43 18.61
C ARG A 757 13.13 -11.34 18.83
N ALA A 758 11.88 -11.74 18.92
CA ALA A 758 10.77 -10.87 19.25
C ALA A 758 9.98 -11.42 20.42
N THR A 759 9.56 -10.54 21.31
CA THR A 759 8.62 -10.84 22.39
C THR A 759 7.39 -9.97 22.17
N ILE A 760 6.22 -10.59 21.97
CA ILE A 760 4.96 -9.90 21.82
C ILE A 760 4.12 -10.16 23.05
N GLU A 761 3.87 -9.12 23.81
CA GLU A 761 3.05 -9.18 25.01
C GLU A 761 1.60 -8.85 24.67
N LEU A 762 0.65 -9.66 25.13
CA LEU A 762 -0.79 -9.47 24.98
C LEU A 762 -1.45 -9.38 26.38
N PRO A 763 -1.31 -8.24 27.08
CA PRO A 763 -2.01 -8.04 28.35
C PRO A 763 -3.53 -8.21 28.22
N LEU A 764 -4.07 -7.97 27.03
CA LEU A 764 -5.47 -8.16 26.67
C LEU A 764 -6.03 -9.55 27.09
N VAL A 765 -5.20 -10.60 26.97
CA VAL A 765 -5.56 -12.01 27.22
C VAL A 765 -4.51 -12.73 28.09
N GLU A 766 -3.64 -11.98 28.75
CA GLU A 766 -2.58 -12.48 29.64
C GLU A 766 -1.65 -13.50 28.94
N ARG A 767 -1.23 -13.21 27.71
CA ARG A 767 -0.35 -14.08 26.91
C ARG A 767 0.93 -13.35 26.52
N THR A 768 1.96 -14.14 26.24
CA THR A 768 3.23 -13.68 25.66
C THR A 768 3.63 -14.63 24.55
N ILE A 769 4.04 -14.09 23.40
CA ILE A 769 4.59 -14.84 22.28
C ILE A 769 6.07 -14.54 22.19
N GLU A 770 6.89 -15.56 22.30
CA GLU A 770 8.33 -15.50 22.05
C GLU A 770 8.61 -16.18 20.72
N THR A 771 9.28 -15.48 19.79
CA THR A 771 9.57 -16.02 18.45
C THR A 771 10.91 -15.53 17.93
N GLU A 772 11.47 -16.26 16.98
CA GLU A 772 12.60 -15.82 16.17
C GLU A 772 12.07 -15.44 14.77
N LEU A 773 12.49 -14.30 14.26
CA LEU A 773 12.18 -13.83 12.92
C LEU A 773 13.45 -13.81 12.07
N GLY A 774 13.38 -14.36 10.87
CA GLY A 774 14.38 -14.15 9.82
C GLY A 774 14.32 -12.74 9.23
N PRO A 775 15.29 -12.34 8.39
CA PRO A 775 15.28 -11.05 7.72
C PRO A 775 13.99 -10.85 6.89
N ALA A 776 13.27 -9.77 7.10
CA ALA A 776 12.01 -9.45 6.43
C ALA A 776 10.95 -10.58 6.53
N GLU A 777 11.04 -11.45 7.53
CA GLU A 777 10.09 -12.55 7.72
C GLU A 777 8.78 -12.05 8.34
N ILE A 778 7.68 -12.57 7.80
CA ILE A 778 6.32 -12.35 8.31
C ILE A 778 5.89 -13.60 9.08
N LYS A 779 5.36 -13.44 10.29
CA LYS A 779 4.76 -14.52 11.06
C LYS A 779 3.36 -14.15 11.53
N THR A 780 2.49 -15.14 11.54
CA THR A 780 1.13 -15.03 12.02
C THR A 780 0.93 -15.99 13.19
N PHE A 781 0.27 -15.52 14.24
CA PHE A 781 -0.02 -16.30 15.42
C PHE A 781 -1.52 -16.27 15.68
N ARG A 782 -2.08 -17.45 15.93
CA ARG A 782 -3.45 -17.62 16.44
C ARG A 782 -3.39 -17.77 17.94
N VAL A 783 -4.12 -16.90 18.62
CA VAL A 783 -4.19 -16.84 20.07
C VAL A 783 -5.60 -17.24 20.50
N PRO A 784 -5.81 -18.50 20.94
CA PRO A 784 -7.13 -18.99 21.33
C PRO A 784 -7.70 -18.18 22.51
N ARG A 785 -9.03 -18.02 22.50
CA ARG A 785 -9.78 -17.45 23.64
C ARG A 785 -9.74 -18.35 24.88
N ASP A 786 -9.65 -19.66 24.68
CA ASP A 786 -9.47 -20.59 25.79
C ASP A 786 -8.08 -20.39 26.40
N PRO A 787 -7.99 -19.95 27.67
CA PRO A 787 -6.69 -19.74 28.30
C PRO A 787 -5.89 -21.04 28.51
N ALA A 788 -6.49 -22.22 28.39
CA ALA A 788 -5.80 -23.49 28.45
C ALA A 788 -5.20 -23.94 27.11
N ALA A 789 -5.64 -23.38 26.00
CA ALA A 789 -5.08 -23.70 24.68
C ALA A 789 -3.77 -22.94 24.43
N GLU A 790 -2.85 -23.56 23.71
CA GLU A 790 -1.56 -22.95 23.35
C GLU A 790 -1.71 -21.96 22.19
N VAL A 791 -0.82 -20.96 22.16
CA VAL A 791 -0.70 -20.07 21.00
C VAL A 791 -0.03 -20.84 19.86
N GLU A 792 -0.58 -20.74 18.67
CA GLU A 792 -0.10 -21.46 17.49
C GLU A 792 0.47 -20.49 16.45
N GLU A 793 1.68 -20.78 15.93
CA GLU A 793 2.16 -20.14 14.71
C GLU A 793 1.45 -20.74 13.51
N THR A 794 0.82 -19.92 12.69
CA THR A 794 0.00 -20.33 11.54
C THR A 794 0.48 -19.68 10.25
N GLY A 795 -0.07 -20.08 9.09
CA GLY A 795 0.18 -19.42 7.81
C GLY A 795 -0.53 -18.06 7.70
N LEU A 796 -0.38 -17.41 6.55
CA LEU A 796 -1.07 -16.14 6.28
C LEU A 796 -2.60 -16.30 6.11
N LEU A 797 -3.04 -17.51 5.88
CA LEU A 797 -4.46 -17.85 5.73
C LEU A 797 -5.16 -18.17 7.08
N GLU A 798 -4.42 -18.17 8.20
CA GLU A 798 -4.85 -18.33 9.61
C GLU A 798 -5.22 -19.73 10.08
#